data_1f23c3e6aee38c6daf0fd45db62425de
#
_entry.id   1f23c3e6aee38c6daf0fd45db62425de
#
_cell.length_a   1.000
_cell.length_b   1.000
_cell.length_c   1.000
_cell.angle_alpha   90.00
_cell.angle_beta   90.00
_cell.angle_gamma   90.00
#
_symmetry.space_group_name_H-M   'P 1'
#
loop_
_entity.id
_entity.type
_entity.pdbx_description
1 polymer ?
#
loop_
_entity_poly.entity_id
_entity_poly.type
_entity_poly.pdbx_seq_one_letter_code
_entity_poly.pdbx_strand_id
1 'polypeptide(L)'
;MTEQGGEALYQVAVRALCEFSAKRGDLDLRFTPSPSALEGIAGHTLVTSRRPAHYQREVALDGRYRHLQVRGRADGYDPQANCLEEIKTHRGDLALQPANHRHLHWAQARVYGWLLCAERKLEEVELALVYLEVGNQKETRFVERVRADELRLFFESQCQAFLAWAEQELAHRQRRDRELAALRFPHAEFRHGQRQLAEAVYKAASAGCCLMAQAPTGIGKTIGTLFPQLKAMPGQRLDRLFFLAAKTPGRALALHALRSLEGETGGLPVRVLELVARDKACEHPDKACHGESCPLAQGFYERLPAARAAAVEARWLDQARLREVALAHRVCPYYLGQELARWCDLAVGDYNYYFDLGAMLHGLAQVNQWRVAVLVDEAHNLVERGRRMYSAELDQGDFLGVRKTAPEALRKPLERIQRAWNELAKTQADDYQAYDEPPQKLLLALQNAVAAINDLLAEQPQALEPALQEFYFAILQFGRLAELFGEHSLFDIEKRPGRNGRSLARLCLRNVVPAAFLAERFAASRSTVLFSATLGPRDYYADLLGLPAGTPWLEVDSPFSSEQLEVHIQRRVSTRYAQRQASLAPIAAILGEQFRQRPGNYLAFFSSFDYLQQALDVFRQAYPWVPCWSQTRRMDEAERRAFLERFVAGGEGIGFAVLGGAFGEGIDLPGERLIGAFIATLGLPQVNPVNEQIRLRMQSLFGDGYDYTYLYPGLQKVVQAAGRVIRSRSDRGVVHLIDDRFAQAKVRRLLPGWWQLR
;
A
#
# COMPACT_ATOMS: atom_id res chain seq x y z
N MET A 1 12.58 -23.33 -14.69
CA MET A 1 13.34 -24.60 -14.61
C MET A 1 12.92 -25.44 -15.79
N THR A 2 13.85 -25.74 -16.66
CA THR A 2 13.65 -26.72 -17.76
C THR A 2 14.26 -28.04 -17.31
N GLU A 3 13.43 -29.08 -17.17
CA GLU A 3 13.89 -30.45 -16.96
C GLU A 3 14.43 -30.99 -18.28
N GLN A 4 15.73 -31.06 -18.40
CA GLN A 4 16.38 -31.97 -19.34
C GLN A 4 17.19 -32.98 -18.49
N GLY A 5 16.75 -34.20 -18.51
CA GLY A 5 17.28 -35.43 -17.88
C GLY A 5 18.52 -35.29 -17.01
N GLY A 6 18.36 -35.37 -15.67
CA GLY A 6 19.46 -35.49 -14.71
C GLY A 6 19.50 -34.31 -13.75
N GLU A 7 20.00 -33.41 -13.42
CA GLU A 7 20.05 -32.39 -12.38
C GLU A 7 19.32 -31.09 -12.76
N ALA A 8 18.52 -30.56 -11.86
CA ALA A 8 17.84 -29.27 -12.06
C ALA A 8 18.87 -28.16 -12.29
N LEU A 9 18.85 -27.55 -13.47
CA LEU A 9 19.76 -26.46 -13.83
C LEU A 9 19.18 -25.12 -13.36
N TYR A 10 19.88 -24.45 -12.43
CA TYR A 10 19.55 -23.09 -12.04
C TYR A 10 20.11 -22.11 -13.06
N GLN A 11 19.33 -21.09 -13.41
CA GLN A 11 19.78 -20.00 -14.27
C GLN A 11 19.71 -18.67 -13.54
N VAL A 12 20.77 -17.87 -13.62
CA VAL A 12 20.85 -16.53 -13.03
C VAL A 12 21.52 -15.56 -14.00
N ALA A 13 21.02 -14.34 -14.05
CA ALA A 13 21.69 -13.26 -14.79
C ALA A 13 22.88 -12.73 -13.97
N VAL A 14 23.95 -12.30 -14.64
CA VAL A 14 25.15 -11.73 -14.00
C VAL A 14 24.78 -10.62 -13.02
N ARG A 15 23.90 -9.71 -13.40
CA ARG A 15 23.43 -8.62 -12.53
C ARG A 15 22.78 -9.15 -11.25
N ALA A 16 21.87 -10.11 -11.37
CA ALA A 16 21.17 -10.68 -10.21
C ALA A 16 22.09 -11.45 -9.28
N LEU A 17 23.07 -12.19 -9.83
CA LEU A 17 24.12 -12.84 -9.07
C LEU A 17 24.91 -11.84 -8.24
N CYS A 18 25.42 -10.78 -8.86
CA CYS A 18 26.22 -9.76 -8.19
C CYS A 18 25.40 -8.94 -7.17
N GLU A 19 24.13 -8.59 -7.49
CA GLU A 19 23.25 -7.91 -6.55
C GLU A 19 22.98 -8.74 -5.29
N PHE A 20 22.94 -10.06 -5.40
CA PHE A 20 22.72 -10.97 -4.28
C PHE A 20 23.99 -11.20 -3.43
N SER A 21 25.13 -11.44 -4.07
CA SER A 21 26.34 -11.98 -3.41
C SER A 21 27.47 -10.95 -3.25
N ALA A 22 27.49 -9.88 -4.04
CA ALA A 22 28.64 -8.96 -4.09
C ALA A 22 28.34 -7.56 -3.48
N LYS A 23 27.15 -7.29 -2.96
CA LYS A 23 26.87 -6.00 -2.30
C LYS A 23 27.68 -5.87 -1.01
N ARG A 24 28.32 -4.72 -0.83
CA ARG A 24 29.11 -4.36 0.35
C ARG A 24 28.92 -2.90 0.70
N GLY A 25 29.35 -2.49 1.91
CA GLY A 25 29.31 -1.12 2.38
C GLY A 25 28.00 -0.72 3.03
N ASP A 26 27.80 0.56 3.10
CA ASP A 26 26.70 1.17 3.85
C ASP A 26 25.39 1.13 3.05
N LEU A 27 24.29 1.09 3.78
CA LEU A 27 23.02 1.55 3.22
C LEU A 27 23.09 3.04 3.05
N ASP A 28 22.96 3.53 1.82
CA ASP A 28 22.96 4.95 1.51
C ASP A 28 21.73 5.30 0.68
N LEU A 29 20.85 6.06 1.27
CA LEU A 29 19.59 6.50 0.66
C LEU A 29 19.53 8.01 0.46
N ARG A 30 20.68 8.64 0.47
CA ARG A 30 20.77 10.03 -0.02
C ARG A 30 20.29 10.03 -1.46
N PHE A 31 19.36 10.95 -1.73
CA PHE A 31 18.79 11.02 -3.06
C PHE A 31 19.85 11.60 -4.01
N THR A 32 20.25 10.80 -4.97
CA THR A 32 21.07 11.25 -6.10
C THR A 32 20.24 11.07 -7.37
N PRO A 33 20.08 12.10 -8.20
CA PRO A 33 19.37 11.96 -9.46
C PRO A 33 20.05 10.89 -10.31
N SER A 34 19.28 9.88 -10.69
CA SER A 34 19.74 8.83 -11.61
C SER A 34 19.28 9.15 -13.03
N PRO A 35 20.08 8.85 -14.05
CA PRO A 35 19.61 8.90 -15.43
C PRO A 35 18.38 8.02 -15.62
N SER A 36 17.44 8.47 -16.46
CA SER A 36 16.30 7.66 -16.88
C SER A 36 16.75 6.44 -17.69
N ALA A 37 15.88 5.43 -17.82
CA ALA A 37 16.19 4.26 -18.63
C ALA A 37 16.51 4.62 -20.10
N LEU A 38 15.80 5.61 -20.67
CA LEU A 38 16.06 6.11 -22.02
C LEU A 38 17.43 6.79 -22.14
N GLU A 39 17.79 7.63 -21.16
CA GLU A 39 19.13 8.25 -21.09
C GLU A 39 20.23 7.19 -20.90
N GLY A 40 19.95 6.15 -20.14
CA GLY A 40 20.85 4.99 -20.02
C GLY A 40 21.12 4.32 -21.38
N ILE A 41 20.07 3.97 -22.10
CA ILE A 41 20.17 3.36 -23.43
C ILE A 41 20.88 4.29 -24.42
N ALA A 42 20.51 5.58 -24.46
CA ALA A 42 21.15 6.57 -25.29
C ALA A 42 22.64 6.73 -24.97
N GLY A 43 23.00 6.72 -23.68
CA GLY A 43 24.36 6.80 -23.20
C GLY A 43 25.21 5.60 -23.63
N HIS A 44 24.71 4.38 -23.47
CA HIS A 44 25.39 3.17 -23.97
C HIS A 44 25.60 3.23 -25.48
N THR A 45 24.59 3.64 -26.24
CA THR A 45 24.70 3.82 -27.69
C THR A 45 25.76 4.86 -28.04
N LEU A 46 25.80 5.97 -27.34
CA LEU A 46 26.76 7.04 -27.56
C LEU A 46 28.21 6.57 -27.28
N VAL A 47 28.45 5.94 -26.13
CA VAL A 47 29.81 5.44 -25.78
C VAL A 47 30.25 4.41 -26.82
N THR A 48 29.41 3.45 -27.15
CA THR A 48 29.77 2.41 -28.13
C THR A 48 29.96 2.97 -29.55
N SER A 49 29.29 4.06 -29.91
CA SER A 49 29.50 4.73 -31.22
C SER A 49 30.87 5.39 -31.38
N ARG A 50 31.53 5.72 -30.26
CA ARG A 50 32.88 6.33 -30.21
C ARG A 50 33.99 5.28 -30.29
N ARG A 51 33.64 4.00 -30.25
CA ARG A 51 34.60 2.89 -30.29
C ARG A 51 34.98 2.53 -31.74
N PRO A 52 36.15 1.91 -31.94
CA PRO A 52 36.60 1.54 -33.29
C PRO A 52 35.70 0.46 -33.93
N ALA A 53 35.79 0.27 -35.24
CA ALA A 53 34.92 -0.62 -36.00
C ALA A 53 35.02 -2.10 -35.58
N HIS A 54 36.15 -2.54 -35.01
CA HIS A 54 36.33 -3.93 -34.53
C HIS A 54 35.74 -4.17 -33.12
N TYR A 55 35.25 -3.13 -32.45
CA TYR A 55 34.66 -3.22 -31.12
C TYR A 55 33.33 -3.99 -31.17
N GLN A 56 33.23 -5.00 -30.33
CA GLN A 56 32.06 -5.88 -30.22
C GLN A 56 31.11 -5.32 -29.15
N ARG A 57 29.89 -4.98 -29.55
CA ARG A 57 28.83 -4.45 -28.68
C ARG A 57 27.97 -5.59 -28.18
N GLU A 58 27.41 -5.44 -26.99
CA GLU A 58 26.39 -6.38 -26.46
C GLU A 58 26.86 -7.86 -26.50
N VAL A 59 28.05 -8.14 -25.99
CA VAL A 59 28.67 -9.46 -26.05
C VAL A 59 27.90 -10.42 -25.14
N ALA A 60 27.19 -11.37 -25.77
CA ALA A 60 26.47 -12.41 -25.01
C ALA A 60 27.47 -13.42 -24.45
N LEU A 61 27.48 -13.60 -23.14
CA LEU A 61 28.38 -14.46 -22.41
C LEU A 61 27.58 -15.37 -21.47
N ASP A 62 28.00 -16.64 -21.43
CA ASP A 62 27.48 -17.60 -20.46
C ASP A 62 28.58 -18.50 -19.90
N GLY A 63 28.32 -19.02 -18.72
CA GLY A 63 29.21 -19.95 -18.06
C GLY A 63 28.50 -20.80 -17.04
N ARG A 64 29.13 -21.89 -16.65
CA ARG A 64 28.53 -22.85 -15.72
C ARG A 64 29.43 -23.06 -14.50
N TYR A 65 28.78 -23.08 -13.33
CA TYR A 65 29.39 -23.53 -12.08
C TYR A 65 28.51 -24.63 -11.47
N ARG A 66 28.98 -25.89 -11.46
CA ARG A 66 28.17 -27.07 -11.09
C ARG A 66 26.86 -27.08 -11.90
N HIS A 67 25.71 -27.03 -11.23
CA HIS A 67 24.40 -26.98 -11.83
C HIS A 67 23.81 -25.55 -11.89
N LEU A 68 24.63 -24.50 -11.73
CA LEU A 68 24.27 -23.11 -11.93
C LEU A 68 24.76 -22.61 -13.28
N GLN A 69 23.87 -22.12 -14.13
CA GLN A 69 24.21 -21.40 -15.36
C GLN A 69 24.10 -19.90 -15.10
N VAL A 70 25.17 -19.18 -15.31
CA VAL A 70 25.24 -17.73 -15.24
C VAL A 70 25.35 -17.17 -16.65
N ARG A 71 24.49 -16.23 -17.01
CA ARG A 71 24.46 -15.63 -18.35
C ARG A 71 24.17 -14.14 -18.31
N GLY A 72 24.66 -13.42 -19.30
CA GLY A 72 24.37 -12.02 -19.47
C GLY A 72 24.97 -11.46 -20.74
N ARG A 73 24.87 -10.14 -20.89
CA ARG A 73 25.49 -9.40 -21.99
C ARG A 73 26.40 -8.36 -21.40
N ALA A 74 27.69 -8.43 -21.71
CA ALA A 74 28.63 -7.37 -21.42
C ALA A 74 28.40 -6.21 -22.41
N ASP A 75 28.53 -4.97 -21.95
CA ASP A 75 28.24 -3.80 -22.77
C ASP A 75 29.16 -3.72 -24.02
N GLY A 76 30.42 -4.14 -23.87
CA GLY A 76 31.29 -4.27 -24.99
C GLY A 76 32.66 -4.85 -24.74
N TYR A 77 33.33 -5.24 -25.82
CA TYR A 77 34.68 -5.81 -25.81
C TYR A 77 35.51 -5.33 -27.01
N ASP A 78 36.70 -4.87 -26.74
CA ASP A 78 37.72 -4.57 -27.76
C ASP A 78 38.73 -5.74 -27.86
N PRO A 79 38.66 -6.56 -28.92
CA PRO A 79 39.53 -7.71 -29.08
C PRO A 79 40.98 -7.35 -29.37
N GLN A 80 41.28 -6.16 -29.90
CA GLN A 80 42.65 -5.71 -30.16
C GLN A 80 43.35 -5.21 -28.88
N ALA A 81 42.61 -4.48 -28.06
CA ALA A 81 43.10 -4.04 -26.75
C ALA A 81 42.94 -5.10 -25.65
N ASN A 82 42.28 -6.21 -25.96
CA ASN A 82 41.85 -7.22 -24.98
C ASN A 82 41.15 -6.59 -23.73
N CYS A 83 40.22 -5.68 -24.01
CA CYS A 83 39.56 -4.89 -22.97
C CYS A 83 38.03 -5.08 -23.00
N LEU A 84 37.47 -5.50 -21.87
CA LEU A 84 36.04 -5.62 -21.64
C LEU A 84 35.55 -4.35 -20.90
N GLU A 85 34.52 -3.71 -21.46
CA GLU A 85 33.92 -2.49 -20.91
C GLU A 85 32.56 -2.78 -20.29
N GLU A 86 32.34 -2.28 -19.07
CA GLU A 86 31.05 -2.14 -18.40
C GLU A 86 30.68 -0.65 -18.36
N ILE A 87 29.63 -0.28 -19.07
CA ILE A 87 29.24 1.13 -19.28
C ILE A 87 28.14 1.51 -18.30
N LYS A 88 28.31 2.65 -17.64
CA LYS A 88 27.31 3.22 -16.73
C LYS A 88 27.08 4.70 -17.03
N THR A 89 25.83 5.13 -17.03
CA THR A 89 25.49 6.54 -17.09
C THR A 89 25.35 7.13 -15.70
N HIS A 90 25.72 8.40 -15.52
CA HIS A 90 25.54 9.09 -14.26
C HIS A 90 25.19 10.57 -14.50
N ARG A 91 24.72 11.23 -13.43
CA ARG A 91 24.57 12.69 -13.37
C ARG A 91 25.42 13.23 -12.23
N GLY A 92 26.00 14.42 -12.43
CA GLY A 92 26.81 15.11 -11.43
C GLY A 92 28.18 14.49 -11.20
N ASP A 93 28.83 14.90 -10.09
CA ASP A 93 30.21 14.50 -9.78
C ASP A 93 30.29 13.00 -9.40
N LEU A 94 31.07 12.27 -10.18
CA LEU A 94 31.31 10.83 -9.94
C LEU A 94 32.03 10.56 -8.60
N ALA A 95 32.76 11.53 -8.05
CA ALA A 95 33.38 11.42 -6.74
C ALA A 95 32.38 11.33 -5.59
N LEU A 96 31.17 11.86 -5.78
CA LEU A 96 30.08 11.82 -4.81
C LEU A 96 29.24 10.54 -4.90
N GLN A 97 29.48 9.68 -5.89
CA GLN A 97 28.77 8.42 -6.01
C GLN A 97 29.19 7.48 -4.86
N PRO A 98 28.20 6.86 -4.16
CA PRO A 98 28.51 5.91 -3.10
C PRO A 98 29.48 4.79 -3.55
N ALA A 99 30.51 4.53 -2.75
CA ALA A 99 31.56 3.56 -3.08
C ALA A 99 31.00 2.14 -3.34
N ASN A 100 29.89 1.79 -2.67
CA ASN A 100 29.21 0.50 -2.84
C ASN A 100 28.64 0.31 -4.26
N HIS A 101 28.22 1.38 -4.96
CA HIS A 101 27.75 1.29 -6.34
C HIS A 101 28.90 0.91 -7.28
N ARG A 102 30.06 1.58 -7.13
CA ARG A 102 31.24 1.27 -7.95
C ARG A 102 31.75 -0.15 -7.68
N HIS A 103 31.69 -0.60 -6.42
CA HIS A 103 32.03 -1.97 -6.06
C HIS A 103 31.14 -3.00 -6.80
N LEU A 104 29.84 -2.74 -6.86
CA LEU A 104 28.89 -3.62 -7.57
C LEU A 104 29.15 -3.64 -9.09
N HIS A 105 29.49 -2.50 -9.69
CA HIS A 105 29.85 -2.42 -11.11
C HIS A 105 31.14 -3.21 -11.41
N TRP A 106 32.15 -3.11 -10.55
CA TRP A 106 33.36 -3.95 -10.65
C TRP A 106 33.05 -5.43 -10.51
N ALA A 107 32.14 -5.81 -9.62
CA ALA A 107 31.73 -7.20 -9.48
C ALA A 107 31.09 -7.73 -10.77
N GLN A 108 30.25 -6.95 -11.44
CA GLN A 108 29.68 -7.30 -12.74
C GLN A 108 30.78 -7.45 -13.81
N ALA A 109 31.66 -6.46 -13.93
CA ALA A 109 32.78 -6.51 -14.88
C ALA A 109 33.68 -7.74 -14.66
N ARG A 110 33.99 -8.11 -13.41
CA ARG A 110 34.80 -9.30 -13.06
C ARG A 110 34.10 -10.61 -13.42
N VAL A 111 32.78 -10.71 -13.21
CA VAL A 111 32.02 -11.90 -13.63
C VAL A 111 32.03 -12.01 -15.15
N TYR A 112 31.76 -10.92 -15.88
CA TYR A 112 31.83 -10.91 -17.35
C TYR A 112 33.27 -11.19 -17.84
N GLY A 113 34.28 -10.66 -17.16
CA GLY A 113 35.69 -10.90 -17.47
C GLY A 113 36.03 -12.38 -17.40
N TRP A 114 35.59 -13.11 -16.35
CA TRP A 114 35.78 -14.57 -16.28
C TRP A 114 35.04 -15.28 -17.43
N LEU A 115 33.77 -14.97 -17.66
CA LEU A 115 33.00 -15.62 -18.73
C LEU A 115 33.65 -15.43 -20.09
N LEU A 116 34.17 -14.23 -20.38
CA LEU A 116 34.93 -13.94 -21.60
C LEU A 116 36.24 -14.73 -21.67
N CYS A 117 37.05 -14.75 -20.59
CA CYS A 117 38.29 -15.48 -20.52
C CYS A 117 38.07 -16.99 -20.75
N ALA A 118 37.04 -17.57 -20.15
CA ALA A 118 36.66 -18.96 -20.30
C ALA A 118 36.25 -19.30 -21.73
N GLU A 119 35.44 -18.47 -22.36
CA GLU A 119 34.97 -18.67 -23.74
C GLU A 119 36.12 -18.55 -24.75
N ARG A 120 36.97 -17.50 -24.60
CA ARG A 120 38.02 -17.17 -25.56
C ARG A 120 39.39 -17.73 -25.21
N LYS A 121 39.51 -18.46 -24.10
CA LYS A 121 40.76 -19.04 -23.59
C LYS A 121 41.85 -18.00 -23.36
N LEU A 122 41.48 -16.87 -22.74
CA LEU A 122 42.41 -15.79 -22.41
C LEU A 122 43.02 -16.04 -21.04
N GLU A 123 44.32 -15.72 -20.89
CA GLU A 123 45.04 -15.82 -19.61
C GLU A 123 44.82 -14.60 -18.70
N GLU A 124 44.54 -13.46 -19.31
CA GLU A 124 44.22 -12.18 -18.65
C GLU A 124 43.31 -11.34 -19.52
N VAL A 125 42.65 -10.35 -18.92
CA VAL A 125 41.84 -9.34 -19.61
C VAL A 125 41.92 -8.00 -18.90
N GLU A 126 41.88 -6.92 -19.67
CA GLU A 126 41.67 -5.58 -19.13
C GLU A 126 40.17 -5.35 -18.92
N LEU A 127 39.79 -4.99 -17.69
CA LEU A 127 38.42 -4.61 -17.35
C LEU A 127 38.33 -3.10 -17.23
N ALA A 128 37.34 -2.48 -17.87
CA ALA A 128 37.12 -1.05 -17.79
C ALA A 128 35.70 -0.74 -17.32
N LEU A 129 35.57 0.08 -16.27
CA LEU A 129 34.32 0.75 -15.96
C LEU A 129 34.31 2.10 -16.68
N VAL A 130 33.34 2.28 -17.57
CA VAL A 130 33.16 3.51 -18.34
C VAL A 130 31.94 4.25 -17.84
N TYR A 131 32.15 5.38 -17.20
CA TYR A 131 31.07 6.26 -16.73
C TYR A 131 30.86 7.40 -17.70
N LEU A 132 29.64 7.52 -18.25
CA LEU A 132 29.24 8.64 -19.09
C LEU A 132 28.36 9.60 -18.27
N GLU A 133 28.83 10.84 -18.15
CA GLU A 133 28.01 11.93 -17.58
C GLU A 133 27.01 12.40 -18.64
N VAL A 134 25.68 12.36 -18.31
CA VAL A 134 24.58 12.55 -19.28
C VAL A 134 24.55 14.03 -19.77
N GLY A 135 24.82 14.99 -18.89
CA GLY A 135 24.70 16.42 -19.21
C GLY A 135 25.78 16.94 -20.18
N ASN A 136 27.03 16.58 -19.94
CA ASN A 136 28.17 17.05 -20.74
C ASN A 136 28.78 15.97 -21.66
N GLN A 137 28.26 14.75 -21.59
CA GLN A 137 28.70 13.60 -22.41
C GLN A 137 30.19 13.23 -22.23
N LYS A 138 30.77 13.58 -21.06
CA LYS A 138 32.15 13.24 -20.72
C LYS A 138 32.23 11.80 -20.25
N GLU A 139 33.22 11.04 -20.77
CA GLU A 139 33.56 9.71 -20.31
C GLU A 139 34.64 9.77 -19.24
N THR A 140 34.45 9.02 -18.15
CA THR A 140 35.48 8.74 -17.14
C THR A 140 35.72 7.27 -17.12
N ARG A 141 36.97 6.83 -17.27
CA ARG A 141 37.33 5.40 -17.40
C ARG A 141 38.23 4.99 -16.24
N PHE A 142 37.83 3.89 -15.55
CA PHE A 142 38.66 3.19 -14.56
C PHE A 142 39.03 1.82 -15.12
N VAL A 143 40.29 1.44 -15.00
CA VAL A 143 40.83 0.24 -15.66
C VAL A 143 41.60 -0.60 -14.66
N GLU A 144 41.37 -1.92 -14.73
CA GLU A 144 42.13 -2.94 -14.00
C GLU A 144 42.52 -4.08 -14.97
N ARG A 145 43.77 -4.50 -14.94
CA ARG A 145 44.21 -5.71 -15.64
C ARG A 145 44.17 -6.88 -14.66
N VAL A 146 43.41 -7.91 -14.99
CA VAL A 146 43.14 -9.03 -14.07
C VAL A 146 43.38 -10.35 -14.77
N ARG A 147 44.01 -11.29 -14.06
CA ARG A 147 44.29 -12.63 -14.56
C ARG A 147 43.04 -13.49 -14.53
N ALA A 148 42.93 -14.42 -15.48
CA ALA A 148 41.78 -15.33 -15.58
C ALA A 148 41.60 -16.22 -14.35
N ASP A 149 42.69 -16.64 -13.69
CA ASP A 149 42.61 -17.42 -12.45
C ASP A 149 42.01 -16.66 -11.28
N GLU A 150 42.34 -15.35 -11.12
CA GLU A 150 41.72 -14.47 -10.11
C GLU A 150 40.24 -14.26 -10.40
N LEU A 151 39.88 -14.01 -11.66
CA LEU A 151 38.48 -13.84 -12.09
C LEU A 151 37.66 -15.11 -11.87
N ARG A 152 38.26 -16.28 -12.12
CA ARG A 152 37.65 -17.57 -11.86
C ARG A 152 37.31 -17.75 -10.37
N LEU A 153 38.27 -17.50 -9.49
CA LEU A 153 38.07 -17.62 -8.05
C LEU A 153 36.98 -16.69 -7.55
N PHE A 154 36.96 -15.44 -8.07
CA PHE A 154 35.90 -14.51 -7.77
C PHE A 154 34.53 -15.02 -8.23
N PHE A 155 34.40 -15.43 -9.50
CA PHE A 155 33.17 -16.00 -10.08
C PHE A 155 32.68 -17.21 -9.28
N GLU A 156 33.57 -18.17 -9.01
CA GLU A 156 33.23 -19.38 -8.26
C GLU A 156 32.71 -19.04 -6.85
N SER A 157 33.33 -18.08 -6.17
CA SER A 157 32.86 -17.62 -4.85
C SER A 157 31.46 -17.01 -4.87
N GLN A 158 31.14 -16.18 -5.88
CA GLN A 158 29.81 -15.62 -6.04
C GLN A 158 28.78 -16.72 -6.35
N CYS A 159 29.12 -17.62 -7.25
CA CYS A 159 28.28 -18.75 -7.63
C CYS A 159 28.01 -19.69 -6.44
N GLN A 160 29.05 -19.99 -5.64
CA GLN A 160 28.90 -20.86 -4.46
C GLN A 160 27.91 -20.24 -3.44
N ALA A 161 28.05 -18.95 -3.15
CA ALA A 161 27.15 -18.25 -2.23
C ALA A 161 25.71 -18.23 -2.73
N PHE A 162 25.50 -17.97 -4.03
CA PHE A 162 24.18 -17.96 -4.65
C PHE A 162 23.57 -19.36 -4.69
N LEU A 163 24.34 -20.38 -5.09
CA LEU A 163 23.86 -21.74 -5.24
C LEU A 163 23.43 -22.35 -3.90
N ALA A 164 24.22 -22.16 -2.84
CA ALA A 164 23.88 -22.61 -1.50
C ALA A 164 22.52 -22.02 -1.04
N TRP A 165 22.29 -20.75 -1.33
CA TRP A 165 21.00 -20.09 -1.05
C TRP A 165 19.87 -20.64 -1.92
N ALA A 166 20.10 -20.82 -3.22
CA ALA A 166 19.11 -21.34 -4.16
C ALA A 166 18.66 -22.77 -3.81
N GLU A 167 19.58 -23.62 -3.39
CA GLU A 167 19.31 -24.99 -2.92
C GLU A 167 18.47 -24.98 -1.63
N GLN A 168 18.81 -24.10 -0.67
CA GLN A 168 18.03 -23.91 0.54
C GLN A 168 16.61 -23.46 0.24
N GLU A 169 16.45 -22.52 -0.71
CA GLU A 169 15.14 -22.02 -1.14
C GLU A 169 14.31 -23.12 -1.82
N LEU A 170 14.93 -23.94 -2.66
CA LEU A 170 14.23 -25.05 -3.29
C LEU A 170 13.76 -26.08 -2.27
N ALA A 171 14.65 -26.49 -1.36
CA ALA A 171 14.33 -27.44 -0.29
C ALA A 171 13.20 -26.89 0.61
N HIS A 172 13.24 -25.59 0.93
CA HIS A 172 12.17 -24.93 1.66
C HIS A 172 10.84 -25.00 0.90
N ARG A 173 10.81 -24.62 -0.40
CA ARG A 173 9.59 -24.66 -1.22
C ARG A 173 9.00 -26.07 -1.32
N GLN A 174 9.83 -27.07 -1.55
CA GLN A 174 9.39 -28.47 -1.62
C GLN A 174 8.78 -28.95 -0.30
N ARG A 175 9.40 -28.60 0.83
CA ARG A 175 8.88 -28.91 2.16
C ARG A 175 7.57 -28.14 2.40
N ARG A 176 7.54 -26.85 2.14
CA ARG A 176 6.35 -25.99 2.25
C ARG A 176 5.17 -26.58 1.49
N ASP A 177 5.37 -26.89 0.21
CA ASP A 177 4.30 -27.37 -0.66
C ASP A 177 3.76 -28.72 -0.22
N ARG A 178 4.64 -29.65 0.22
CA ARG A 178 4.23 -30.93 0.77
C ARG A 178 3.41 -30.78 2.05
N GLU A 179 3.85 -29.95 2.97
CA GLU A 179 3.19 -29.75 4.26
C GLU A 179 1.87 -28.94 4.10
N LEU A 180 1.84 -27.93 3.22
CA LEU A 180 0.60 -27.20 2.89
C LEU A 180 -0.45 -28.10 2.19
N ALA A 181 -0.02 -29.07 1.37
CA ALA A 181 -0.94 -30.04 0.79
C ALA A 181 -1.62 -30.90 1.88
N ALA A 182 -0.96 -31.16 3.00
CA ALA A 182 -1.49 -31.88 4.16
C ALA A 182 -2.19 -30.98 5.18
N LEU A 183 -2.17 -29.64 5.00
CA LEU A 183 -2.73 -28.67 5.96
C LEU A 183 -4.22 -28.98 6.27
N ARG A 184 -4.57 -29.01 7.56
CA ARG A 184 -5.92 -29.21 8.05
C ARG A 184 -6.47 -27.92 8.66
N PHE A 185 -7.78 -27.79 8.66
CA PHE A 185 -8.44 -26.69 9.36
C PHE A 185 -8.22 -26.84 10.86
N PRO A 186 -7.87 -25.78 11.61
CA PRO A 186 -7.39 -25.90 12.99
C PRO A 186 -8.50 -26.10 14.03
N HIS A 187 -9.76 -26.01 13.63
CA HIS A 187 -10.91 -26.23 14.50
C HIS A 187 -11.65 -27.51 14.08
N ALA A 188 -12.34 -28.13 15.01
CA ALA A 188 -13.12 -29.37 14.76
C ALA A 188 -14.17 -29.15 13.65
N GLU A 189 -14.81 -27.99 13.65
CA GLU A 189 -15.86 -27.65 12.70
C GLU A 189 -15.70 -26.21 12.16
N PHE A 190 -16.19 -26.01 10.96
CA PHE A 190 -16.38 -24.66 10.41
C PHE A 190 -17.57 -23.97 11.08
N ARG A 191 -17.44 -22.68 11.33
CA ARG A 191 -18.59 -21.86 11.71
C ARG A 191 -19.59 -21.77 10.56
N HIS A 192 -20.86 -21.46 10.88
CA HIS A 192 -21.87 -21.23 9.86
C HIS A 192 -21.40 -20.16 8.86
N GLY A 193 -21.57 -20.43 7.57
CA GLY A 193 -21.09 -19.55 6.48
C GLY A 193 -19.58 -19.60 6.22
N GLN A 194 -18.74 -19.96 7.19
CA GLN A 194 -17.29 -19.98 7.04
C GLN A 194 -16.82 -21.02 6.00
N ARG A 195 -17.48 -22.20 5.97
CA ARG A 195 -17.17 -23.24 4.98
C ARG A 195 -17.49 -22.78 3.57
N GLN A 196 -18.64 -22.13 3.37
CA GLN A 196 -19.06 -21.56 2.09
C GLN A 196 -18.02 -20.56 1.57
N LEU A 197 -17.52 -19.65 2.45
CA LEU A 197 -16.45 -18.72 2.13
C LEU A 197 -15.16 -19.47 1.75
N ALA A 198 -14.74 -20.44 2.55
CA ALA A 198 -13.50 -21.19 2.33
C ALA A 198 -13.52 -21.97 1.00
N GLU A 199 -14.64 -22.61 0.67
CA GLU A 199 -14.82 -23.30 -0.62
C GLU A 199 -14.76 -22.33 -1.81
N ALA A 200 -15.39 -21.15 -1.71
CA ALA A 200 -15.35 -20.14 -2.76
C ALA A 200 -13.94 -19.58 -2.98
N VAL A 201 -13.20 -19.32 -1.90
CA VAL A 201 -11.80 -18.87 -1.96
C VAL A 201 -10.91 -19.94 -2.61
N TYR A 202 -11.07 -21.20 -2.23
CA TYR A 202 -10.32 -22.31 -2.82
C TYR A 202 -10.63 -22.46 -4.32
N LYS A 203 -11.90 -22.34 -4.71
CA LYS A 203 -12.33 -22.37 -6.12
C LYS A 203 -11.75 -21.20 -6.91
N ALA A 204 -11.78 -19.97 -6.36
CA ALA A 204 -11.21 -18.80 -7.00
C ALA A 204 -9.69 -18.95 -7.21
N ALA A 205 -8.95 -19.44 -6.19
CA ALA A 205 -7.53 -19.75 -6.30
C ALA A 205 -7.25 -20.78 -7.41
N SER A 206 -8.06 -21.85 -7.45
CA SER A 206 -7.92 -22.93 -8.44
C SER A 206 -8.24 -22.47 -9.86
N ALA A 207 -9.30 -21.70 -10.04
CA ALA A 207 -9.68 -21.12 -11.31
C ALA A 207 -8.73 -20.00 -11.78
N GLY A 208 -8.05 -19.35 -10.84
CA GLY A 208 -7.18 -18.21 -11.12
C GLY A 208 -7.97 -16.96 -11.50
N CYS A 209 -8.91 -16.57 -10.63
CA CYS A 209 -9.76 -15.41 -10.85
C CYS A 209 -9.89 -14.55 -9.59
N CYS A 210 -10.43 -13.36 -9.78
CA CYS A 210 -10.86 -12.54 -8.67
C CYS A 210 -12.15 -13.11 -8.05
N LEU A 211 -12.37 -12.83 -6.75
CA LEU A 211 -13.61 -13.15 -6.02
C LEU A 211 -13.98 -11.95 -5.15
N MET A 212 -15.23 -11.53 -5.21
CA MET A 212 -15.83 -10.62 -4.24
C MET A 212 -16.67 -11.41 -3.24
N ALA A 213 -16.40 -11.26 -1.95
CA ALA A 213 -17.12 -11.97 -0.89
C ALA A 213 -17.65 -10.98 0.17
N GLN A 214 -18.96 -10.78 0.21
CA GLN A 214 -19.61 -10.13 1.33
C GLN A 214 -19.86 -11.17 2.42
N ALA A 215 -19.14 -11.02 3.52
CA ALA A 215 -19.12 -12.01 4.58
C ALA A 215 -19.30 -11.33 5.95
N PRO A 216 -20.37 -11.62 6.70
CA PRO A 216 -20.70 -10.97 7.96
C PRO A 216 -19.57 -11.03 9.00
N THR A 217 -19.64 -10.14 9.99
CA THR A 217 -18.77 -10.23 11.17
C THR A 217 -19.01 -11.51 11.96
N GLY A 218 -18.03 -11.99 12.70
CA GLY A 218 -18.19 -13.18 13.56
C GLY A 218 -18.01 -14.54 12.90
N ILE A 219 -18.05 -14.65 11.57
CA ILE A 219 -17.85 -15.93 10.86
C ILE A 219 -16.40 -16.43 10.82
N GLY A 220 -15.44 -15.60 11.20
CA GLY A 220 -14.01 -15.92 11.08
C GLY A 220 -13.49 -15.78 9.66
N LYS A 221 -13.75 -14.64 9.01
CA LYS A 221 -13.32 -14.32 7.63
C LYS A 221 -11.83 -14.55 7.40
N THR A 222 -11.00 -14.08 8.31
CA THR A 222 -9.54 -14.11 8.18
C THR A 222 -9.01 -15.53 8.01
N ILE A 223 -9.38 -16.44 8.89
CA ILE A 223 -8.97 -17.85 8.77
C ILE A 223 -9.71 -18.55 7.63
N GLY A 224 -10.98 -18.18 7.38
CA GLY A 224 -11.79 -18.68 6.26
C GLY A 224 -11.26 -18.31 4.88
N THR A 225 -10.36 -17.32 4.79
CA THR A 225 -9.69 -16.94 3.55
C THR A 225 -8.23 -17.42 3.51
N LEU A 226 -7.48 -17.32 4.62
CA LEU A 226 -6.08 -17.75 4.70
C LEU A 226 -5.93 -19.26 4.52
N PHE A 227 -6.72 -20.08 5.24
CA PHE A 227 -6.62 -21.53 5.17
C PHE A 227 -6.80 -22.08 3.75
N PRO A 228 -7.90 -21.80 3.03
CA PRO A 228 -8.08 -22.33 1.69
C PRO A 228 -7.05 -21.82 0.69
N GLN A 229 -6.57 -20.56 0.85
CA GLN A 229 -5.56 -20.00 -0.02
C GLN A 229 -4.19 -20.68 0.18
N LEU A 230 -3.78 -20.92 1.44
CA LEU A 230 -2.57 -21.70 1.75
C LEU A 230 -2.69 -23.15 1.25
N LYS A 231 -3.84 -23.77 1.42
CA LYS A 231 -4.14 -25.13 0.92
C LYS A 231 -4.05 -25.23 -0.62
N ALA A 232 -4.45 -24.17 -1.33
CA ALA A 232 -4.40 -24.11 -2.80
C ALA A 232 -2.98 -23.83 -3.33
N MET A 233 -2.10 -23.28 -2.51
CA MET A 233 -0.78 -22.79 -2.91
C MET A 233 0.06 -23.81 -3.67
N PRO A 234 0.22 -25.08 -3.20
CA PRO A 234 0.99 -26.10 -3.91
C PRO A 234 0.38 -26.48 -5.26
N GLY A 235 -0.92 -26.75 -5.29
CA GLY A 235 -1.62 -27.19 -6.50
C GLY A 235 -1.64 -26.13 -7.59
N GLN A 236 -1.63 -24.86 -7.21
CA GLN A 236 -1.62 -23.72 -8.14
C GLN A 236 -0.21 -23.18 -8.41
N ARG A 237 0.83 -23.79 -7.83
CA ARG A 237 2.22 -23.35 -7.94
C ARG A 237 2.38 -21.86 -7.61
N LEU A 238 1.75 -21.41 -6.53
CA LEU A 238 1.87 -20.02 -6.09
C LEU A 238 3.22 -19.80 -5.42
N ASP A 239 3.91 -18.75 -5.86
CA ASP A 239 5.17 -18.33 -5.25
C ASP A 239 4.96 -17.60 -3.93
N ARG A 240 3.96 -16.70 -3.88
CA ARG A 240 3.71 -15.81 -2.75
C ARG A 240 2.22 -15.63 -2.49
N LEU A 241 1.91 -15.38 -1.22
CA LEU A 241 0.58 -14.95 -0.75
C LEU A 241 0.72 -13.59 -0.05
N PHE A 242 -0.10 -12.62 -0.45
CA PHE A 242 -0.15 -11.30 0.18
C PHE A 242 -1.49 -11.13 0.90
N PHE A 243 -1.44 -10.93 2.21
CA PHE A 243 -2.61 -10.55 3.01
C PHE A 243 -2.54 -9.06 3.30
N LEU A 244 -3.49 -8.31 2.75
CA LEU A 244 -3.50 -6.86 2.78
C LEU A 244 -4.67 -6.36 3.62
N ALA A 245 -4.37 -5.50 4.60
CA ALA A 245 -5.35 -4.93 5.51
C ALA A 245 -5.25 -3.40 5.54
N ALA A 246 -6.39 -2.73 5.59
CA ALA A 246 -6.47 -1.26 5.64
C ALA A 246 -5.93 -0.65 6.95
N LYS A 247 -5.93 -1.43 8.04
CA LYS A 247 -5.64 -0.95 9.42
C LYS A 247 -4.79 -1.96 10.17
N THR A 248 -4.03 -1.48 11.18
CA THR A 248 -3.18 -2.31 12.06
C THR A 248 -3.94 -3.47 12.73
N PRO A 249 -5.17 -3.31 13.28
CA PRO A 249 -5.89 -4.43 13.87
C PRO A 249 -6.16 -5.59 12.89
N GLY A 250 -6.41 -5.30 11.60
CA GLY A 250 -6.59 -6.33 10.57
C GLY A 250 -5.33 -7.16 10.36
N ARG A 251 -4.14 -6.52 10.36
CA ARG A 251 -2.86 -7.25 10.30
C ARG A 251 -2.66 -8.14 11.53
N ALA A 252 -2.92 -7.63 12.73
CA ALA A 252 -2.83 -8.42 13.96
C ALA A 252 -3.76 -9.64 13.94
N LEU A 253 -4.98 -9.50 13.43
CA LEU A 253 -5.92 -10.61 13.25
C LEU A 253 -5.41 -11.64 12.24
N ALA A 254 -4.77 -11.22 11.14
CA ALA A 254 -4.16 -12.13 10.18
C ALA A 254 -3.02 -12.95 10.81
N LEU A 255 -2.13 -12.29 11.53
CA LEU A 255 -1.03 -12.95 12.25
C LEU A 255 -1.57 -13.93 13.30
N HIS A 256 -2.60 -13.55 14.05
CA HIS A 256 -3.25 -14.45 15.01
C HIS A 256 -3.88 -15.67 14.32
N ALA A 257 -4.59 -15.47 13.21
CA ALA A 257 -5.17 -16.57 12.44
C ALA A 257 -4.11 -17.53 11.86
N LEU A 258 -2.97 -16.99 11.40
CA LEU A 258 -1.85 -17.80 10.93
C LEU A 258 -1.23 -18.63 12.06
N ARG A 259 -1.08 -18.08 13.27
CA ARG A 259 -0.61 -18.83 14.44
C ARG A 259 -1.58 -19.96 14.82
N SER A 260 -2.88 -19.74 14.71
CA SER A 260 -3.85 -20.82 14.97
C SER A 260 -3.80 -21.96 13.94
N LEU A 261 -3.20 -21.72 12.75
CA LEU A 261 -2.95 -22.76 11.74
C LEU A 261 -1.68 -23.58 11.99
N GLU A 262 -0.82 -23.18 12.94
CA GLU A 262 0.43 -23.89 13.22
C GLU A 262 0.21 -25.31 13.77
N GLY A 263 -0.94 -25.59 14.38
CA GLY A 263 -1.27 -26.91 14.92
C GLY A 263 -0.34 -27.39 16.05
N GLU A 264 -0.59 -28.60 16.56
CA GLU A 264 0.22 -29.20 17.63
C GLU A 264 1.59 -29.74 17.15
N THR A 265 1.82 -29.80 15.83
CA THR A 265 2.94 -30.56 15.21
C THR A 265 4.14 -29.74 14.78
N GLY A 266 4.30 -28.50 15.21
CA GLY A 266 5.59 -27.81 15.06
C GLY A 266 5.72 -26.71 14.03
N GLY A 267 4.68 -25.93 13.82
CA GLY A 267 4.72 -24.67 13.09
C GLY A 267 4.19 -24.72 11.66
N LEU A 268 3.69 -23.60 11.19
CA LEU A 268 3.25 -23.42 9.80
C LEU A 268 4.48 -23.48 8.87
N PRO A 269 4.45 -24.25 7.75
CA PRO A 269 5.62 -24.45 6.90
C PRO A 269 5.95 -23.24 6.00
N VAL A 270 5.42 -22.08 6.28
CA VAL A 270 5.62 -20.85 5.52
C VAL A 270 6.44 -19.83 6.29
N ARG A 271 7.19 -19.02 5.58
CA ARG A 271 7.87 -17.84 6.12
C ARG A 271 6.89 -16.66 6.07
N VAL A 272 6.51 -16.19 7.25
CA VAL A 272 5.58 -15.06 7.43
C VAL A 272 6.35 -13.79 7.71
N LEU A 273 6.04 -12.71 6.99
CA LEU A 273 6.62 -11.39 7.19
C LEU A 273 5.53 -10.34 7.38
N GLU A 274 5.59 -9.59 8.48
CA GLU A 274 4.79 -8.38 8.66
C GLU A 274 5.55 -7.16 8.12
N LEU A 275 4.94 -6.47 7.15
CA LEU A 275 5.45 -5.22 6.60
C LEU A 275 4.79 -4.03 7.29
N VAL A 276 5.61 -3.16 7.86
CA VAL A 276 5.17 -1.93 8.52
C VAL A 276 5.85 -0.71 7.90
N ALA A 277 5.21 0.44 8.01
CA ALA A 277 5.76 1.69 7.50
C ALA A 277 7.06 2.08 8.24
N ARG A 278 7.92 2.86 7.57
CA ARG A 278 9.24 3.24 8.06
C ARG A 278 9.19 3.94 9.42
N ASP A 279 8.24 4.85 9.61
CA ASP A 279 8.03 5.57 10.88
C ASP A 279 7.78 4.66 12.08
N LYS A 280 7.23 3.47 11.86
CA LYS A 280 6.96 2.46 12.90
C LYS A 280 8.09 1.46 13.13
N ALA A 281 8.99 1.31 12.16
CA ALA A 281 10.09 0.34 12.20
C ALA A 281 11.46 0.99 12.40
N CYS A 282 11.58 2.31 12.24
CA CYS A 282 12.84 3.02 12.35
C CYS A 282 13.27 3.21 13.82
N GLU A 283 14.49 2.77 14.16
CA GLU A 283 15.08 2.95 15.50
C GLU A 283 15.68 4.36 15.70
N HIS A 284 15.95 5.09 14.62
CA HIS A 284 16.59 6.39 14.62
C HIS A 284 15.86 7.38 13.71
N PRO A 285 14.62 7.78 14.05
CA PRO A 285 13.80 8.63 13.19
C PRO A 285 14.39 10.05 13.00
N ASP A 286 15.27 10.46 13.90
CA ASP A 286 16.02 11.72 13.89
C ASP A 286 17.25 11.70 12.98
N LYS A 287 17.64 10.54 12.43
CA LYS A 287 18.84 10.36 11.62
C LYS A 287 18.53 10.13 10.15
N ALA A 288 19.42 10.62 9.28
CA ALA A 288 19.36 10.30 7.86
C ALA A 288 19.80 8.85 7.59
N CYS A 289 19.22 8.24 6.54
CA CYS A 289 19.47 6.82 6.23
C CYS A 289 20.74 6.64 5.38
N HIS A 290 21.90 6.90 5.96
CA HIS A 290 23.23 6.62 5.39
C HIS A 290 24.24 6.31 6.50
N GLY A 291 25.36 5.65 6.16
CA GLY A 291 26.31 5.12 7.13
C GLY A 291 26.99 6.16 8.04
N GLU A 292 27.18 7.38 7.56
CA GLU A 292 27.76 8.48 8.34
C GLU A 292 26.83 9.01 9.44
N SER A 293 25.52 8.84 9.27
CA SER A 293 24.51 9.33 10.22
C SER A 293 23.89 8.23 11.07
N CYS A 294 23.49 7.10 10.45
CA CYS A 294 22.76 6.04 11.12
C CYS A 294 23.64 4.79 11.37
N PRO A 295 23.83 4.36 12.63
CA PRO A 295 24.69 3.19 12.96
C PRO A 295 24.15 1.86 12.38
N LEU A 296 22.85 1.78 12.08
CA LEU A 296 22.23 0.60 11.47
C LEU A 296 22.33 0.61 9.93
N ALA A 297 22.72 1.74 9.35
CA ALA A 297 23.02 1.87 7.93
C ALA A 297 24.51 1.59 7.63
N GLN A 298 25.39 1.92 8.58
CA GLN A 298 26.84 1.68 8.45
C GLN A 298 27.14 0.18 8.32
N GLY A 299 27.87 -0.24 7.29
CA GLY A 299 28.21 -1.63 7.02
C GLY A 299 26.99 -2.56 6.88
N PHE A 300 25.89 -2.04 6.39
CA PHE A 300 24.61 -2.78 6.29
C PHE A 300 24.75 -4.01 5.40
N TYR A 301 25.38 -3.87 4.22
CA TYR A 301 25.44 -4.94 3.23
C TYR A 301 26.41 -6.07 3.60
N GLU A 302 27.42 -5.82 4.42
CA GLU A 302 28.28 -6.89 4.97
C GLU A 302 27.54 -7.75 5.99
N ARG A 303 26.63 -7.17 6.76
CA ARG A 303 25.86 -7.86 7.80
C ARG A 303 24.55 -8.45 7.31
N LEU A 304 24.06 -7.97 6.16
CA LEU A 304 22.79 -8.42 5.58
C LEU A 304 22.72 -9.93 5.31
N PRO A 305 23.76 -10.62 4.79
CA PRO A 305 23.68 -12.06 4.54
C PRO A 305 23.41 -12.88 5.83
N ALA A 306 24.08 -12.55 6.92
CA ALA A 306 23.87 -13.22 8.21
C ALA A 306 22.48 -12.88 8.82
N ALA A 307 22.05 -11.60 8.73
CA ALA A 307 20.74 -11.18 9.18
C ALA A 307 19.63 -11.87 8.37
N ARG A 308 19.79 -11.97 7.06
CA ARG A 308 18.86 -12.67 6.17
C ARG A 308 18.76 -14.16 6.50
N ALA A 309 19.89 -14.84 6.72
CA ALA A 309 19.93 -16.26 7.11
C ALA A 309 19.18 -16.49 8.43
N ALA A 310 19.46 -15.70 9.47
CA ALA A 310 18.78 -15.77 10.76
C ALA A 310 17.27 -15.49 10.64
N ALA A 311 16.90 -14.55 9.79
CA ALA A 311 15.48 -14.20 9.56
C ALA A 311 14.72 -15.35 8.88
N VAL A 312 15.26 -15.97 7.83
CA VAL A 312 14.58 -17.10 7.16
C VAL A 312 14.54 -18.37 8.02
N GLU A 313 15.50 -18.55 8.91
CA GLU A 313 15.50 -19.62 9.92
C GLU A 313 14.38 -19.39 10.95
N ALA A 314 14.19 -18.16 11.40
CA ALA A 314 13.13 -17.79 12.33
C ALA A 314 11.72 -18.01 11.76
N ARG A 315 11.54 -17.98 10.45
CA ARG A 315 10.28 -18.15 9.67
C ARG A 315 9.15 -17.18 10.01
N TRP A 316 8.97 -16.86 11.26
CA TRP A 316 7.93 -15.95 11.75
C TRP A 316 8.54 -14.60 12.09
N LEU A 317 8.19 -13.59 11.29
CA LEU A 317 8.74 -12.24 11.37
C LEU A 317 7.61 -11.20 11.47
N ASP A 318 6.93 -11.20 12.62
CA ASP A 318 6.13 -10.04 13.02
C ASP A 318 7.06 -8.85 13.34
N GLN A 319 6.51 -7.67 13.55
CA GLN A 319 7.29 -6.46 13.79
C GLN A 319 8.32 -6.64 14.93
N ALA A 320 7.93 -7.30 16.02
CA ALA A 320 8.80 -7.50 17.18
C ALA A 320 9.96 -8.46 16.87
N ARG A 321 9.68 -9.59 16.23
CA ARG A 321 10.70 -10.59 15.90
C ARG A 321 11.63 -10.10 14.80
N LEU A 322 11.11 -9.39 13.80
CA LEU A 322 11.93 -8.77 12.76
C LEU A 322 12.90 -7.74 13.36
N ARG A 323 12.41 -6.92 14.30
CA ARG A 323 13.23 -5.96 15.04
C ARG A 323 14.34 -6.65 15.84
N GLU A 324 14.01 -7.71 16.57
CA GLU A 324 14.97 -8.51 17.36
C GLU A 324 16.09 -9.05 16.47
N VAL A 325 15.77 -9.73 15.36
CA VAL A 325 16.75 -10.25 14.40
C VAL A 325 17.61 -9.12 13.82
N ALA A 326 16.98 -8.02 13.41
CA ALA A 326 17.70 -6.90 12.81
C ALA A 326 18.71 -6.29 13.79
N LEU A 327 18.33 -6.06 15.04
CA LEU A 327 19.20 -5.47 16.05
C LEU A 327 20.33 -6.43 16.50
N ALA A 328 20.06 -7.74 16.58
CA ALA A 328 21.08 -8.75 16.84
C ALA A 328 22.21 -8.70 15.79
N HIS A 329 21.88 -8.43 14.54
CA HIS A 329 22.84 -8.27 13.45
C HIS A 329 23.23 -6.82 13.16
N ARG A 330 22.77 -5.84 13.95
CA ARG A 330 23.02 -4.41 13.77
C ARG A 330 22.67 -3.88 12.37
N VAL A 331 21.56 -4.31 11.81
CA VAL A 331 20.99 -3.83 10.55
C VAL A 331 19.67 -3.11 10.79
N CYS A 332 19.27 -2.22 9.87
CA CYS A 332 18.01 -1.51 9.97
C CYS A 332 16.80 -2.47 9.84
N PRO A 333 15.86 -2.52 10.81
CA PRO A 333 14.70 -3.40 10.75
C PRO A 333 13.81 -3.15 9.53
N TYR A 334 13.60 -1.88 9.17
CA TYR A 334 12.80 -1.52 8.00
C TYR A 334 13.40 -2.08 6.70
N TYR A 335 14.71 -1.85 6.47
CA TYR A 335 15.34 -2.31 5.23
C TYR A 335 15.62 -3.81 5.22
N LEU A 336 15.80 -4.45 6.36
CA LEU A 336 15.79 -5.91 6.46
C LEU A 336 14.42 -6.46 6.04
N GLY A 337 13.31 -5.85 6.49
CA GLY A 337 11.97 -6.22 6.04
C GLY A 337 11.76 -6.08 4.54
N GLN A 338 12.28 -5.00 3.92
CA GLN A 338 12.24 -4.81 2.46
C GLN A 338 13.02 -5.91 1.72
N GLU A 339 14.20 -6.29 2.21
CA GLU A 339 14.98 -7.40 1.65
C GLU A 339 14.23 -8.72 1.78
N LEU A 340 13.65 -9.00 2.96
CA LEU A 340 12.95 -10.25 3.25
C LEU A 340 11.64 -10.42 2.49
N ALA A 341 11.05 -9.35 1.97
CA ALA A 341 9.90 -9.44 1.09
C ALA A 341 10.14 -10.34 -0.14
N ARG A 342 11.40 -10.49 -0.56
CA ARG A 342 11.80 -11.41 -1.64
C ARG A 342 11.81 -12.88 -1.20
N TRP A 343 11.94 -13.16 0.09
CA TRP A 343 12.21 -14.48 0.64
C TRP A 343 11.10 -15.04 1.50
N CYS A 344 10.08 -14.25 1.84
CA CYS A 344 8.89 -14.71 2.56
C CYS A 344 7.91 -15.40 1.61
N ASP A 345 7.15 -16.37 2.12
CA ASP A 345 6.06 -17.02 1.39
C ASP A 345 4.74 -16.24 1.53
N LEU A 346 4.57 -15.60 2.70
CA LEU A 346 3.39 -14.84 3.03
C LEU A 346 3.79 -13.48 3.62
N ALA A 347 3.37 -12.40 2.95
CA ALA A 347 3.51 -11.05 3.48
C ALA A 347 2.17 -10.52 3.98
N VAL A 348 2.16 -10.00 5.23
CA VAL A 348 1.03 -9.29 5.84
C VAL A 348 1.36 -7.80 5.86
N GLY A 349 0.56 -6.96 5.21
CA GLY A 349 0.88 -5.54 5.08
C GLY A 349 -0.33 -4.64 4.84
N ASP A 350 -0.06 -3.36 4.63
CA ASP A 350 -1.05 -2.38 4.18
C ASP A 350 -1.30 -2.50 2.67
N TYR A 351 -2.46 -2.04 2.21
CA TYR A 351 -2.82 -2.01 0.78
C TYR A 351 -1.76 -1.35 -0.10
N ASN A 352 -1.08 -0.31 0.38
CA ASN A 352 -0.08 0.44 -0.37
C ASN A 352 1.06 -0.44 -0.87
N TYR A 353 1.40 -1.50 -0.15
CA TYR A 353 2.48 -2.41 -0.58
C TYR A 353 2.21 -3.12 -1.91
N TYR A 354 0.94 -3.25 -2.32
CA TYR A 354 0.56 -3.92 -3.58
C TYR A 354 -0.18 -3.01 -4.57
N PHE A 355 -0.99 -2.06 -4.08
CA PHE A 355 -1.89 -1.28 -4.93
C PHE A 355 -1.38 0.12 -5.28
N ASP A 356 -0.42 0.69 -4.56
CA ASP A 356 0.13 2.03 -4.86
C ASP A 356 0.88 2.08 -6.20
N LEU A 357 1.14 3.28 -6.73
CA LEU A 357 1.95 3.49 -7.94
C LEU A 357 3.35 2.88 -7.82
N GLY A 358 4.00 3.08 -6.68
CA GLY A 358 5.33 2.56 -6.35
C GLY A 358 5.30 1.27 -5.53
N ALA A 359 4.24 0.47 -5.62
CA ALA A 359 4.00 -0.69 -4.78
C ALA A 359 5.10 -1.75 -4.86
N MET A 360 5.82 -1.95 -3.76
CA MET A 360 6.97 -2.85 -3.67
C MET A 360 6.62 -4.30 -3.99
N LEU A 361 5.56 -4.84 -3.40
CA LEU A 361 5.18 -6.25 -3.61
C LEU A 361 4.73 -6.51 -5.03
N HIS A 362 3.99 -5.57 -5.64
CA HIS A 362 3.63 -5.66 -7.05
C HIS A 362 4.87 -5.60 -7.95
N GLY A 363 5.77 -4.64 -7.72
CA GLY A 363 7.02 -4.51 -8.47
C GLY A 363 7.88 -5.78 -8.37
N LEU A 364 8.03 -6.34 -7.17
CA LEU A 364 8.74 -7.61 -6.97
C LEU A 364 8.06 -8.77 -7.71
N ALA A 365 6.73 -8.85 -7.69
CA ALA A 365 5.98 -9.88 -8.40
C ALA A 365 6.20 -9.81 -9.91
N GLN A 366 6.21 -8.60 -10.49
CA GLN A 366 6.44 -8.39 -11.92
C GLN A 366 7.88 -8.74 -12.33
N VAL A 367 8.87 -8.20 -11.62
CA VAL A 367 10.30 -8.42 -11.93
C VAL A 367 10.68 -9.90 -11.82
N ASN A 368 10.15 -10.60 -10.82
CA ASN A 368 10.46 -12.02 -10.60
C ASN A 368 9.45 -12.97 -11.28
N GLN A 369 8.47 -12.46 -11.98
CA GLN A 369 7.39 -13.23 -12.64
C GLN A 369 6.69 -14.20 -11.67
N TRP A 370 6.46 -13.75 -10.42
CA TRP A 370 5.81 -14.58 -9.42
C TRP A 370 4.33 -14.80 -9.70
N ARG A 371 3.89 -16.01 -9.48
CA ARG A 371 2.46 -16.33 -9.39
C ARG A 371 1.98 -16.01 -7.97
N VAL A 372 1.27 -14.90 -7.83
CA VAL A 372 0.86 -14.40 -6.53
C VAL A 372 -0.64 -14.54 -6.31
N ALA A 373 -1.03 -14.80 -5.06
CA ALA A 373 -2.39 -14.64 -4.60
C ALA A 373 -2.48 -13.45 -3.64
N VAL A 374 -3.60 -12.73 -3.69
CA VAL A 374 -3.82 -11.53 -2.87
C VAL A 374 -5.13 -11.67 -2.11
N LEU A 375 -5.09 -11.49 -0.80
CA LEU A 375 -6.25 -11.41 0.10
C LEU A 375 -6.40 -9.97 0.57
N VAL A 376 -7.56 -9.37 0.32
CA VAL A 376 -7.84 -7.97 0.65
C VAL A 376 -8.93 -7.94 1.73
N ASP A 377 -8.51 -7.74 2.97
CA ASP A 377 -9.39 -7.64 4.14
C ASP A 377 -10.01 -6.25 4.23
N GLU A 378 -11.27 -6.19 4.64
CA GLU A 378 -12.09 -4.97 4.69
C GLU A 378 -12.04 -4.19 3.36
N ALA A 379 -12.20 -4.93 2.25
CA ALA A 379 -12.01 -4.47 0.87
C ALA A 379 -12.88 -3.25 0.50
N HIS A 380 -13.96 -2.96 1.22
CA HIS A 380 -14.74 -1.75 1.08
C HIS A 380 -13.89 -0.47 1.24
N ASN A 381 -12.78 -0.53 1.97
CA ASN A 381 -11.87 0.61 2.11
C ASN A 381 -11.00 0.85 0.87
N LEU A 382 -10.91 -0.13 -0.05
CA LEU A 382 -9.97 -0.03 -1.17
C LEU A 382 -10.35 1.08 -2.16
N VAL A 383 -11.63 1.41 -2.29
CA VAL A 383 -12.10 2.53 -3.14
C VAL A 383 -11.50 3.86 -2.66
N GLU A 384 -11.69 4.20 -1.39
CA GLU A 384 -11.18 5.45 -0.83
C GLU A 384 -9.64 5.45 -0.73
N ARG A 385 -9.04 4.31 -0.43
CA ARG A 385 -7.59 4.18 -0.42
C ARG A 385 -6.99 4.32 -1.82
N GLY A 386 -7.61 3.72 -2.84
CA GLY A 386 -7.21 3.88 -4.23
C GLY A 386 -7.33 5.33 -4.69
N ARG A 387 -8.44 5.99 -4.40
CA ARG A 387 -8.58 7.43 -4.67
C ARG A 387 -7.43 8.25 -4.10
N ARG A 388 -7.04 8.00 -2.84
CA ARG A 388 -5.91 8.70 -2.19
C ARG A 388 -4.55 8.35 -2.79
N MET A 389 -4.29 7.07 -3.08
CA MET A 389 -3.03 6.61 -3.68
C MET A 389 -2.74 7.28 -5.03
N TYR A 390 -3.80 7.57 -5.78
CA TYR A 390 -3.72 8.12 -7.14
C TYR A 390 -4.17 9.58 -7.22
N SER A 391 -4.10 10.30 -6.11
CA SER A 391 -4.33 11.74 -6.03
C SER A 391 -3.07 12.46 -5.57
N ALA A 392 -2.91 13.72 -6.00
CA ALA A 392 -1.85 14.60 -5.53
C ALA A 392 -2.40 15.99 -5.28
N GLU A 393 -1.83 16.67 -4.29
CA GLU A 393 -2.18 18.06 -4.01
C GLU A 393 -0.93 18.91 -3.79
N LEU A 394 -1.02 20.18 -4.18
CA LEU A 394 -0.01 21.18 -3.95
C LEU A 394 -0.66 22.39 -3.24
N ASP A 395 -0.13 22.76 -2.07
CA ASP A 395 -0.59 23.91 -1.31
C ASP A 395 0.33 25.12 -1.54
N GLN A 396 -0.27 26.25 -1.89
CA GLN A 396 0.50 27.47 -2.17
C GLN A 396 1.18 28.04 -0.92
N GLY A 397 0.63 27.82 0.26
CA GLY A 397 1.23 28.27 1.52
C GLY A 397 2.54 27.55 1.81
N ASP A 398 2.55 26.22 1.64
CA ASP A 398 3.73 25.37 1.82
C ASP A 398 4.80 25.74 0.78
N PHE A 399 4.39 25.89 -0.47
CA PHE A 399 5.27 26.35 -1.55
C PHE A 399 5.93 27.70 -1.26
N LEU A 400 5.20 28.68 -0.72
CA LEU A 400 5.75 29.97 -0.34
C LEU A 400 6.76 29.85 0.82
N GLY A 401 6.57 28.87 1.71
CA GLY A 401 7.55 28.52 2.73
C GLY A 401 8.86 28.03 2.11
N VAL A 402 8.78 27.03 1.24
CA VAL A 402 9.93 26.47 0.51
C VAL A 402 10.68 27.54 -0.29
N ARG A 403 9.96 28.41 -0.99
CA ARG A 403 10.58 29.49 -1.80
C ARG A 403 11.42 30.47 -0.98
N LYS A 404 11.13 30.66 0.31
CA LYS A 404 11.90 31.58 1.17
C LYS A 404 13.24 31.03 1.58
N THR A 405 13.36 29.72 1.74
CA THR A 405 14.56 29.03 2.24
C THR A 405 15.35 28.35 1.12
N ALA A 406 14.79 28.27 -0.10
CA ALA A 406 15.40 27.58 -1.22
C ALA A 406 16.73 28.24 -1.64
N PRO A 407 17.73 27.45 -2.08
CA PRO A 407 19.01 27.94 -2.64
C PRO A 407 18.81 28.89 -3.82
N GLU A 408 19.74 29.84 -4.01
CA GLU A 408 19.68 30.86 -5.05
C GLU A 408 19.56 30.25 -6.47
N ALA A 409 20.17 29.08 -6.71
CA ALA A 409 20.10 28.36 -7.99
C ALA A 409 18.65 28.01 -8.37
N LEU A 410 17.74 27.77 -7.38
CA LEU A 410 16.36 27.43 -7.61
C LEU A 410 15.41 28.62 -7.69
N ARG A 411 15.88 29.84 -7.45
CA ARG A 411 15.04 31.03 -7.39
C ARG A 411 14.22 31.25 -8.67
N LYS A 412 14.89 31.23 -9.85
CA LYS A 412 14.19 31.42 -11.14
C LYS A 412 13.16 30.33 -11.45
N PRO A 413 13.45 29.02 -11.31
CA PRO A 413 12.46 27.98 -11.47
C PRO A 413 11.25 28.15 -10.54
N LEU A 414 11.47 28.43 -9.25
CA LEU A 414 10.39 28.62 -8.28
C LEU A 414 9.57 29.90 -8.56
N GLU A 415 10.19 30.97 -9.06
CA GLU A 415 9.46 32.17 -9.51
C GLU A 415 8.53 31.90 -10.71
N ARG A 416 8.91 30.98 -11.62
CA ARG A 416 8.05 30.56 -12.72
C ARG A 416 6.83 29.82 -12.22
N ILE A 417 6.99 28.91 -11.25
CA ILE A 417 5.86 28.24 -10.58
C ILE A 417 4.95 29.29 -9.95
N GLN A 418 5.50 30.22 -9.18
CA GLN A 418 4.71 31.26 -8.51
C GLN A 418 3.89 32.10 -9.52
N ARG A 419 4.46 32.46 -10.67
CA ARG A 419 3.75 33.23 -11.70
C ARG A 419 2.61 32.42 -12.32
N ALA A 420 2.87 31.16 -12.69
CA ALA A 420 1.85 30.27 -13.23
C ALA A 420 0.70 30.05 -12.23
N TRP A 421 1.03 29.84 -10.96
CA TRP A 421 0.05 29.66 -9.90
C TRP A 421 -0.82 30.91 -9.65
N ASN A 422 -0.16 32.09 -9.58
CA ASN A 422 -0.86 33.36 -9.42
C ASN A 422 -1.76 33.70 -10.62
N GLU A 423 -1.37 33.33 -11.84
CA GLU A 423 -2.17 33.51 -13.05
C GLU A 423 -3.46 32.66 -12.93
N LEU A 424 -3.35 31.40 -12.56
CA LEU A 424 -4.49 30.51 -12.33
C LEU A 424 -5.42 31.03 -11.23
N ALA A 425 -4.87 31.45 -10.10
CA ALA A 425 -5.66 31.98 -9.01
C ALA A 425 -6.41 33.29 -9.36
N LYS A 426 -5.85 34.11 -10.27
CA LYS A 426 -6.50 35.34 -10.74
C LYS A 426 -7.63 35.10 -11.74
N THR A 427 -7.46 34.12 -12.62
CA THR A 427 -8.48 33.79 -13.65
C THR A 427 -9.71 33.11 -13.07
N GLN A 428 -9.56 32.45 -11.92
CA GLN A 428 -10.68 31.81 -11.22
C GLN A 428 -11.50 32.86 -10.43
N ALA A 429 -12.79 32.92 -10.70
CA ALA A 429 -13.72 33.83 -9.99
C ALA A 429 -14.13 33.29 -8.60
N ASP A 430 -14.55 32.05 -8.56
CA ASP A 430 -15.08 31.40 -7.36
C ASP A 430 -13.99 30.83 -6.44
N ASP A 431 -14.35 30.54 -5.18
CA ASP A 431 -13.43 29.89 -4.22
C ASP A 431 -13.10 28.45 -4.61
N TYR A 432 -13.94 27.80 -5.42
CA TYR A 432 -13.72 26.46 -5.95
C TYR A 432 -14.07 26.39 -7.42
N GLN A 433 -13.19 25.78 -8.22
CA GLN A 433 -13.46 25.50 -9.62
C GLN A 433 -12.77 24.20 -10.05
N ALA A 434 -13.51 23.36 -10.79
CA ALA A 434 -12.98 22.20 -11.48
C ALA A 434 -12.64 22.56 -12.93
N TYR A 435 -11.65 21.88 -13.48
CA TYR A 435 -11.14 22.08 -14.83
C TYR A 435 -11.07 20.74 -15.55
N ASP A 436 -11.24 20.75 -16.86
CA ASP A 436 -11.22 19.55 -17.69
C ASP A 436 -9.83 18.95 -17.79
N GLU A 437 -8.77 19.78 -17.72
CA GLU A 437 -7.37 19.35 -17.82
C GLU A 437 -6.47 20.14 -16.86
N PRO A 438 -5.35 19.55 -16.42
CA PRO A 438 -4.34 20.27 -15.67
C PRO A 438 -3.68 21.36 -16.54
N PRO A 439 -3.40 22.56 -16.02
CA PRO A 439 -2.90 23.69 -16.79
C PRO A 439 -1.46 23.47 -17.24
N GLN A 440 -1.22 23.44 -18.55
CA GLN A 440 0.08 23.12 -19.17
C GLN A 440 1.20 24.06 -18.74
N LYS A 441 0.94 25.37 -18.58
CA LYS A 441 1.95 26.32 -18.11
C LYS A 441 2.50 25.98 -16.73
N LEU A 442 1.61 25.52 -15.84
CA LEU A 442 2.00 25.08 -14.48
C LEU A 442 2.82 23.80 -14.56
N LEU A 443 2.35 22.82 -15.32
CA LEU A 443 3.06 21.52 -15.47
C LEU A 443 4.48 21.75 -16.01
N LEU A 444 4.65 22.58 -17.02
CA LEU A 444 5.96 22.93 -17.55
C LEU A 444 6.84 23.65 -16.51
N ALA A 445 6.27 24.54 -15.70
CA ALA A 445 7.00 25.21 -14.64
C ALA A 445 7.45 24.22 -13.55
N LEU A 446 6.61 23.24 -13.19
CA LEU A 446 6.94 22.18 -12.23
C LEU A 446 8.05 21.26 -12.79
N GLN A 447 7.96 20.84 -14.06
CA GLN A 447 8.99 20.03 -14.73
C GLN A 447 10.35 20.74 -14.76
N ASN A 448 10.37 22.04 -15.10
CA ASN A 448 11.59 22.85 -15.07
C ASN A 448 12.17 22.97 -13.65
N ALA A 449 11.33 23.05 -12.63
CA ALA A 449 11.80 23.05 -11.24
C ALA A 449 12.37 21.69 -10.83
N VAL A 450 11.73 20.58 -11.21
CA VAL A 450 12.27 19.23 -11.01
C VAL A 450 13.65 19.11 -11.66
N ALA A 451 13.81 19.54 -12.91
CA ALA A 451 15.11 19.52 -13.60
C ALA A 451 16.17 20.33 -12.83
N ALA A 452 15.85 21.56 -12.43
CA ALA A 452 16.78 22.41 -11.68
C ALA A 452 17.15 21.85 -10.29
N ILE A 453 16.19 21.20 -9.61
CA ILE A 453 16.47 20.51 -8.33
C ILE A 453 17.36 19.29 -8.58
N ASN A 454 17.14 18.54 -9.65
CA ASN A 454 18.01 17.43 -10.03
C ASN A 454 19.44 17.89 -10.30
N ASP A 455 19.62 18.99 -11.01
CA ASP A 455 20.94 19.57 -11.30
C ASP A 455 21.63 20.00 -9.99
N LEU A 456 20.91 20.69 -9.11
CA LEU A 456 21.44 21.07 -7.79
C LEU A 456 21.87 19.85 -6.95
N LEU A 457 21.05 18.79 -6.94
CA LEU A 457 21.36 17.56 -6.20
C LEU A 457 22.51 16.77 -6.80
N ALA A 458 22.70 16.86 -8.11
CA ALA A 458 23.85 16.27 -8.78
C ALA A 458 25.17 16.94 -8.36
N GLU A 459 25.15 18.27 -8.11
CA GLU A 459 26.29 19.02 -7.62
C GLU A 459 26.46 18.95 -6.10
N GLN A 460 25.36 18.95 -5.36
CA GLN A 460 25.31 19.02 -3.90
C GLN A 460 24.26 18.06 -3.32
N PRO A 461 24.55 16.76 -3.18
CA PRO A 461 23.58 15.74 -2.73
C PRO A 461 22.96 16.00 -1.35
N GLN A 462 23.58 16.84 -0.51
CA GLN A 462 23.10 17.19 0.83
C GLN A 462 22.35 18.53 0.88
N ALA A 463 22.13 19.20 -0.25
CA ALA A 463 21.62 20.57 -0.31
C ALA A 463 20.10 20.70 -0.05
N LEU A 464 19.34 19.62 0.10
CA LEU A 464 17.90 19.70 0.30
C LEU A 464 17.54 19.77 1.78
N GLU A 465 17.00 20.91 2.19
CA GLU A 465 16.25 21.01 3.43
C GLU A 465 14.98 20.13 3.35
N PRO A 466 14.47 19.59 4.49
CA PRO A 466 13.30 18.70 4.51
C PRO A 466 12.09 19.24 3.77
N ALA A 467 11.76 20.53 3.94
CA ALA A 467 10.61 21.15 3.26
C ALA A 467 10.77 21.19 1.74
N LEU A 468 11.97 21.47 1.24
CA LEU A 468 12.27 21.45 -0.21
C LEU A 468 12.22 20.02 -0.74
N GLN A 469 12.69 19.04 0.02
CA GLN A 469 12.62 17.63 -0.36
C GLN A 469 11.17 17.12 -0.43
N GLU A 470 10.33 17.46 0.55
CA GLU A 470 8.90 17.15 0.52
C GLU A 470 8.20 17.77 -0.69
N PHE A 471 8.46 19.05 -0.95
CA PHE A 471 7.94 19.74 -2.14
C PHE A 471 8.42 19.08 -3.44
N TYR A 472 9.69 18.71 -3.52
CA TYR A 472 10.24 18.02 -4.70
C TYR A 472 9.49 16.68 -4.97
N PHE A 473 9.27 15.85 -3.95
CA PHE A 473 8.51 14.63 -4.13
C PHE A 473 7.04 14.89 -4.46
N ALA A 474 6.44 15.93 -3.89
CA ALA A 474 5.07 16.32 -4.21
C ALA A 474 4.90 16.72 -5.67
N ILE A 475 5.82 17.53 -6.23
CA ILE A 475 5.76 17.93 -7.64
C ILE A 475 6.08 16.78 -8.60
N LEU A 476 6.95 15.84 -8.21
CA LEU A 476 7.20 14.61 -8.98
C LEU A 476 5.94 13.75 -9.07
N GLN A 477 5.28 13.52 -7.93
CA GLN A 477 4.03 12.76 -7.89
C GLN A 477 2.92 13.46 -8.67
N PHE A 478 2.80 14.79 -8.51
CA PHE A 478 1.82 15.59 -9.25
C PHE A 478 2.05 15.51 -10.76
N GLY A 479 3.27 15.64 -11.21
CA GLY A 479 3.66 15.51 -12.63
C GLY A 479 3.32 14.12 -13.18
N ARG A 480 3.70 13.06 -12.46
CA ARG A 480 3.40 11.68 -12.86
C ARG A 480 1.90 11.39 -12.96
N LEU A 481 1.10 11.91 -12.04
CA LEU A 481 -0.36 11.75 -12.10
C LEU A 481 -0.99 12.63 -13.16
N ALA A 482 -0.41 13.80 -13.47
CA ALA A 482 -0.86 14.64 -14.58
C ALA A 482 -0.64 13.97 -15.95
N GLU A 483 0.44 13.21 -16.13
CA GLU A 483 0.67 12.40 -17.33
C GLU A 483 -0.35 11.27 -17.52
N LEU A 484 -0.91 10.78 -16.40
CA LEU A 484 -1.93 9.72 -16.36
C LEU A 484 -3.36 10.27 -16.25
N PHE A 485 -3.54 11.57 -16.43
CA PHE A 485 -4.85 12.22 -16.32
C PHE A 485 -5.83 11.73 -17.39
N GLY A 486 -7.07 11.46 -17.00
CA GLY A 486 -8.11 10.97 -17.89
C GLY A 486 -9.51 11.08 -17.26
N GLU A 487 -10.49 10.39 -17.85
CA GLU A 487 -11.89 10.39 -17.37
C GLU A 487 -12.05 9.98 -15.90
N HIS A 488 -11.13 9.19 -15.39
CA HIS A 488 -11.05 8.77 -13.98
C HIS A 488 -10.52 9.84 -13.03
N SER A 489 -10.12 11.01 -13.56
CA SER A 489 -9.46 12.07 -12.83
C SER A 489 -10.28 13.35 -12.82
N LEU A 490 -9.99 14.22 -11.86
CA LEU A 490 -10.51 15.57 -11.73
C LEU A 490 -9.36 16.50 -11.33
N PHE A 491 -9.19 17.62 -12.04
CA PHE A 491 -8.34 18.70 -11.58
C PHE A 491 -9.16 19.82 -11.02
N ASP A 492 -8.89 20.24 -9.80
CA ASP A 492 -9.59 21.35 -9.15
C ASP A 492 -8.67 22.30 -8.41
N ILE A 493 -9.15 23.53 -8.23
CA ILE A 493 -8.48 24.58 -7.48
C ILE A 493 -9.42 25.09 -6.40
N GLU A 494 -8.95 25.04 -5.14
CA GLU A 494 -9.65 25.59 -3.98
C GLU A 494 -8.90 26.81 -3.45
N LYS A 495 -9.57 27.94 -3.34
CA LYS A 495 -9.04 29.15 -2.71
C LYS A 495 -9.34 29.14 -1.21
N ARG A 496 -8.34 29.52 -0.43
CA ARG A 496 -8.46 29.63 1.03
C ARG A 496 -7.97 30.97 1.52
N PRO A 497 -8.56 31.52 2.58
CA PRO A 497 -8.05 32.74 3.20
C PRO A 497 -6.65 32.46 3.79
N GLY A 498 -5.64 33.17 3.32
CA GLY A 498 -4.29 33.15 3.86
C GLY A 498 -4.10 34.15 5.01
N ARG A 499 -2.99 34.02 5.73
CA ARG A 499 -2.54 35.04 6.69
C ARG A 499 -2.36 36.37 5.92
N ASN A 500 -2.82 37.50 6.42
CA ASN A 500 -2.77 38.84 5.80
C ASN A 500 -3.80 39.11 4.69
N GLY A 501 -4.96 38.44 4.66
CA GLY A 501 -6.05 38.73 3.73
C GLY A 501 -5.78 38.35 2.26
N ARG A 502 -4.64 37.71 1.94
CA ARG A 502 -4.37 37.17 0.61
C ARG A 502 -5.04 35.81 0.47
N SER A 503 -5.70 35.58 -0.66
CA SER A 503 -6.18 34.23 -0.99
C SER A 503 -5.01 33.35 -1.42
N LEU A 504 -4.93 32.16 -0.87
CA LEU A 504 -3.99 31.09 -1.24
C LEU A 504 -4.76 29.99 -1.98
N ALA A 505 -4.17 29.44 -3.02
CA ALA A 505 -4.79 28.38 -3.82
C ALA A 505 -4.17 27.02 -3.50
N ARG A 506 -5.04 26.02 -3.37
CA ARG A 506 -4.67 24.61 -3.34
C ARG A 506 -5.03 24.00 -4.69
N LEU A 507 -4.10 23.29 -5.29
CA LEU A 507 -4.26 22.59 -6.55
C LEU A 507 -4.39 21.09 -6.25
N CYS A 508 -5.40 20.43 -6.79
CA CYS A 508 -5.64 19.02 -6.56
C CYS A 508 -5.82 18.27 -7.88
N LEU A 509 -5.03 17.23 -8.07
CA LEU A 509 -5.29 16.15 -9.00
C LEU A 509 -5.97 15.02 -8.21
N ARG A 510 -7.25 14.83 -8.41
CA ARG A 510 -8.04 13.81 -7.70
C ARG A 510 -8.30 12.63 -8.61
N ASN A 511 -7.99 11.45 -8.12
CA ASN A 511 -8.55 10.25 -8.71
C ASN A 511 -9.97 10.05 -8.14
N VAL A 512 -10.96 9.95 -9.00
CA VAL A 512 -12.36 9.73 -8.60
C VAL A 512 -12.81 8.29 -8.87
N VAL A 513 -12.18 7.62 -9.84
CA VAL A 513 -12.40 6.21 -10.17
C VAL A 513 -11.06 5.47 -10.22
N PRO A 514 -10.66 4.78 -9.15
CA PRO A 514 -9.36 4.11 -9.10
C PRO A 514 -9.22 2.90 -10.02
N ALA A 515 -10.30 2.48 -10.69
CA ALA A 515 -10.37 1.35 -11.59
C ALA A 515 -9.25 1.34 -12.65
N ALA A 516 -8.93 2.50 -13.25
CA ALA A 516 -7.90 2.62 -14.27
C ALA A 516 -6.51 2.15 -13.81
N PHE A 517 -6.22 2.28 -12.52
CA PHE A 517 -4.94 1.86 -11.92
C PHE A 517 -5.01 0.48 -11.28
N LEU A 518 -6.15 0.15 -10.67
CA LEU A 518 -6.30 -1.10 -9.93
C LEU A 518 -6.52 -2.31 -10.84
N ALA A 519 -7.13 -2.13 -12.01
CA ALA A 519 -7.40 -3.22 -12.96
C ALA A 519 -6.13 -4.00 -13.32
N GLU A 520 -5.01 -3.30 -13.59
CA GLU A 520 -3.72 -3.91 -13.87
C GLU A 520 -3.21 -4.75 -12.68
N ARG A 521 -3.43 -4.27 -11.44
CA ARG A 521 -3.01 -4.97 -10.22
C ARG A 521 -3.77 -6.28 -10.03
N PHE A 522 -5.08 -6.28 -10.33
CA PHE A 522 -5.88 -7.50 -10.31
C PHE A 522 -5.49 -8.48 -11.40
N ALA A 523 -5.25 -7.99 -12.62
CA ALA A 523 -4.80 -8.80 -13.74
C ALA A 523 -3.42 -9.43 -13.52
N ALA A 524 -2.54 -8.76 -12.76
CA ALA A 524 -1.20 -9.24 -12.44
C ALA A 524 -1.18 -10.39 -11.42
N SER A 525 -2.25 -10.58 -10.64
CA SER A 525 -2.35 -11.66 -9.68
C SER A 525 -2.94 -12.93 -10.28
N ARG A 526 -2.54 -14.10 -9.78
CA ARG A 526 -3.20 -15.37 -10.13
C ARG A 526 -4.62 -15.41 -9.57
N SER A 527 -4.83 -14.91 -8.36
CA SER A 527 -6.15 -14.74 -7.76
C SER A 527 -6.14 -13.60 -6.77
N THR A 528 -7.24 -12.83 -6.73
CA THR A 528 -7.46 -11.82 -5.70
C THR A 528 -8.81 -12.05 -5.04
N VAL A 529 -8.85 -12.17 -3.72
CA VAL A 529 -10.08 -12.29 -2.94
C VAL A 529 -10.29 -10.98 -2.17
N LEU A 530 -11.36 -10.27 -2.56
CA LEU A 530 -11.82 -9.08 -1.86
C LEU A 530 -12.93 -9.49 -0.90
N PHE A 531 -12.76 -9.28 0.39
CA PHE A 531 -13.78 -9.66 1.37
C PHE A 531 -14.01 -8.59 2.43
N SER A 532 -15.27 -8.45 2.83
CA SER A 532 -15.70 -7.50 3.85
C SER A 532 -17.10 -7.87 4.36
N ALA A 533 -17.48 -7.30 5.50
CA ALA A 533 -18.85 -7.38 5.98
C ALA A 533 -19.82 -6.48 5.18
N THR A 534 -19.30 -5.46 4.50
CA THR A 534 -20.08 -4.46 3.76
C THR A 534 -19.43 -4.21 2.40
N LEU A 535 -19.65 -5.11 1.45
CA LEU A 535 -19.10 -5.03 0.09
C LEU A 535 -20.19 -4.84 -0.99
N GLY A 536 -21.43 -4.71 -0.59
CA GLY A 536 -22.55 -4.40 -1.46
C GLY A 536 -22.83 -2.89 -1.60
N PRO A 537 -23.39 -2.44 -2.72
CA PRO A 537 -23.78 -3.24 -3.90
C PRO A 537 -22.57 -3.72 -4.72
N ARG A 538 -22.72 -4.91 -5.31
CA ARG A 538 -21.64 -5.53 -6.11
C ARG A 538 -21.10 -4.61 -7.20
N ASP A 539 -22.00 -4.04 -8.01
CA ASP A 539 -21.62 -3.27 -9.20
C ASP A 539 -20.87 -1.99 -8.81
N TYR A 540 -21.26 -1.33 -7.72
CA TYR A 540 -20.54 -0.17 -7.19
C TYR A 540 -19.06 -0.45 -6.94
N TYR A 541 -18.73 -1.58 -6.29
CA TYR A 541 -17.34 -1.94 -6.04
C TYR A 541 -16.65 -2.48 -7.28
N ALA A 542 -17.34 -3.26 -8.11
CA ALA A 542 -16.78 -3.80 -9.33
C ALA A 542 -16.35 -2.68 -10.30
N ASP A 543 -17.20 -1.68 -10.48
CA ASP A 543 -16.96 -0.54 -11.35
C ASP A 543 -15.82 0.35 -10.84
N LEU A 544 -15.88 0.74 -9.56
CA LEU A 544 -14.88 1.65 -8.99
C LEU A 544 -13.50 0.99 -8.80
N LEU A 545 -13.45 -0.32 -8.59
CA LEU A 545 -12.20 -1.04 -8.46
C LEU A 545 -11.66 -1.57 -9.81
N GLY A 546 -12.46 -1.57 -10.86
CA GLY A 546 -12.06 -2.09 -12.16
C GLY A 546 -11.82 -3.60 -12.15
N LEU A 547 -12.70 -4.35 -11.50
CA LEU A 547 -12.57 -5.79 -11.41
C LEU A 547 -12.78 -6.45 -12.80
N PRO A 548 -12.10 -7.55 -13.08
CA PRO A 548 -12.29 -8.29 -14.32
C PRO A 548 -13.75 -8.67 -14.55
N ALA A 549 -14.20 -8.60 -15.81
CA ALA A 549 -15.55 -9.01 -16.17
C ALA A 549 -15.80 -10.47 -15.73
N GLY A 550 -17.01 -10.73 -15.21
CA GLY A 550 -17.35 -12.05 -14.72
C GLY A 550 -16.76 -12.43 -13.35
N THR A 551 -16.16 -11.48 -12.62
CA THR A 551 -15.71 -11.71 -11.23
C THR A 551 -16.87 -12.28 -10.41
N PRO A 552 -16.73 -13.52 -9.82
CA PRO A 552 -17.74 -14.11 -8.98
C PRO A 552 -18.08 -13.24 -7.77
N TRP A 553 -19.36 -13.23 -7.42
CA TRP A 553 -19.89 -12.64 -6.20
C TRP A 553 -20.37 -13.72 -5.26
N LEU A 554 -19.95 -13.62 -4.02
CA LEU A 554 -20.44 -14.46 -2.92
C LEU A 554 -21.05 -13.57 -1.83
N GLU A 555 -22.29 -13.83 -1.50
CA GLU A 555 -22.91 -13.34 -0.27
C GLU A 555 -23.02 -14.51 0.70
N VAL A 556 -22.31 -14.39 1.81
CA VAL A 556 -22.29 -15.43 2.86
C VAL A 556 -23.42 -15.17 3.83
N ASP A 557 -24.17 -16.21 4.13
CA ASP A 557 -25.27 -16.15 5.09
C ASP A 557 -24.82 -15.65 6.47
N SER A 558 -25.65 -14.81 7.08
CA SER A 558 -25.37 -14.31 8.43
C SER A 558 -25.39 -15.47 9.45
N PRO A 559 -24.40 -15.54 10.36
CA PRO A 559 -24.44 -16.49 11.47
C PRO A 559 -25.45 -16.10 12.55
N PHE A 560 -26.06 -14.92 12.39
CA PHE A 560 -27.02 -14.34 13.34
C PHE A 560 -28.43 -14.49 12.82
N SER A 561 -29.37 -14.76 13.73
CA SER A 561 -30.81 -14.83 13.42
C SER A 561 -31.44 -13.44 13.50
N SER A 562 -32.54 -13.26 12.76
CA SER A 562 -33.33 -12.01 12.82
C SER A 562 -33.93 -11.72 14.21
N GLU A 563 -34.06 -12.74 15.07
CA GLU A 563 -34.53 -12.57 16.44
C GLU A 563 -33.51 -11.94 17.40
N GLN A 564 -32.24 -11.89 17.00
CA GLN A 564 -31.18 -11.30 17.81
C GLN A 564 -31.11 -9.75 17.70
N LEU A 565 -31.61 -9.19 16.60
CA LEU A 565 -31.53 -7.76 16.33
C LEU A 565 -32.88 -7.20 15.91
N GLU A 566 -33.46 -6.38 16.77
CA GLU A 566 -34.65 -5.59 16.45
C GLU A 566 -34.23 -4.29 15.73
N VAL A 567 -34.73 -4.05 14.53
CA VAL A 567 -34.41 -2.83 13.77
C VAL A 567 -35.67 -2.00 13.55
N HIS A 568 -35.73 -0.84 14.21
CA HIS A 568 -36.86 0.08 14.14
C HIS A 568 -36.57 1.25 13.17
N ILE A 569 -37.43 1.42 12.15
CA ILE A 569 -37.35 2.57 11.23
C ILE A 569 -38.24 3.69 11.73
N GLN A 570 -37.65 4.82 12.11
CA GLN A 570 -38.35 5.98 12.62
C GLN A 570 -38.80 6.92 11.47
N ARG A 571 -39.92 6.57 10.83
CA ARG A 571 -40.44 7.21 9.58
C ARG A 571 -40.87 8.65 9.74
N ARG A 572 -41.17 9.11 10.97
CA ARG A 572 -41.71 10.45 11.27
C ARG A 572 -40.62 11.48 11.57
N VAL A 573 -39.37 11.09 11.59
CA VAL A 573 -38.21 11.95 11.87
C VAL A 573 -37.41 12.15 10.61
N SER A 574 -37.09 13.39 10.27
CA SER A 574 -36.19 13.70 9.16
C SER A 574 -34.92 14.38 9.67
N THR A 575 -33.77 13.85 9.33
CA THR A 575 -32.45 14.39 9.70
C THR A 575 -31.83 15.27 8.61
N ARG A 576 -32.61 15.64 7.58
CA ARG A 576 -32.18 16.59 6.55
C ARG A 576 -31.81 17.93 7.18
N TYR A 577 -30.81 18.61 6.60
CA TYR A 577 -30.26 19.85 7.16
C TYR A 577 -31.32 20.86 7.58
N ALA A 578 -32.29 21.13 6.70
CA ALA A 578 -33.39 22.07 6.95
C ALA A 578 -34.37 21.64 8.08
N GLN A 579 -34.37 20.36 8.46
CA GLN A 579 -35.29 19.81 9.45
C GLN A 579 -34.58 19.38 10.74
N ARG A 580 -33.27 19.57 10.85
CA ARG A 580 -32.50 19.16 12.02
C ARG A 580 -33.02 19.71 13.33
N GLN A 581 -33.33 20.99 13.37
CA GLN A 581 -33.85 21.62 14.60
C GLN A 581 -35.15 20.97 15.06
N ALA A 582 -36.06 20.70 14.14
CA ALA A 582 -37.35 20.05 14.44
C ALA A 582 -37.20 18.58 14.82
N SER A 583 -36.10 17.95 14.45
CA SER A 583 -35.83 16.54 14.75
C SER A 583 -35.27 16.29 16.16
N LEU A 584 -34.73 17.31 16.85
CA LEU A 584 -34.03 17.15 18.12
C LEU A 584 -34.90 16.56 19.24
N ALA A 585 -36.08 17.14 19.48
CA ALA A 585 -37.00 16.67 20.51
C ALA A 585 -37.55 15.26 20.21
N PRO A 586 -37.98 14.92 18.98
CA PRO A 586 -38.33 13.54 18.64
C PRO A 586 -37.19 12.53 18.82
N ILE A 587 -35.95 12.88 18.46
CA ILE A 587 -34.78 12.00 18.67
C ILE A 587 -34.57 11.79 20.15
N ALA A 588 -34.57 12.86 20.96
CA ALA A 588 -34.41 12.73 22.42
C ALA A 588 -35.49 11.83 23.04
N ALA A 589 -36.74 11.95 22.57
CA ALA A 589 -37.83 11.08 23.03
C ALA A 589 -37.61 9.61 22.67
N ILE A 590 -37.14 9.29 21.45
CA ILE A 590 -36.82 7.92 21.02
C ILE A 590 -35.72 7.32 21.90
N LEU A 591 -34.64 8.08 22.15
CA LEU A 591 -33.51 7.64 22.99
C LEU A 591 -33.97 7.38 24.44
N GLY A 592 -34.72 8.32 25.03
CA GLY A 592 -35.19 8.23 26.40
C GLY A 592 -36.20 7.12 26.60
N GLU A 593 -37.14 6.92 25.67
CA GLU A 593 -38.12 5.85 25.72
C GLU A 593 -37.47 4.46 25.64
N GLN A 594 -36.54 4.28 24.67
CA GLN A 594 -35.80 3.03 24.56
C GLN A 594 -34.98 2.73 25.81
N PHE A 595 -34.30 3.72 26.37
CA PHE A 595 -33.49 3.56 27.58
C PHE A 595 -34.38 3.22 28.80
N ARG A 596 -35.56 3.82 28.91
CA ARG A 596 -36.54 3.52 29.97
C ARG A 596 -37.06 2.09 29.85
N GLN A 597 -37.37 1.61 28.63
CA GLN A 597 -37.87 0.25 28.40
C GLN A 597 -36.80 -0.81 28.66
N ARG A 598 -35.56 -0.53 28.28
CA ARG A 598 -34.43 -1.46 28.45
C ARG A 598 -33.17 -0.68 28.81
N PRO A 599 -32.92 -0.42 30.10
CA PRO A 599 -31.68 0.20 30.56
C PRO A 599 -30.44 -0.60 30.12
N GLY A 600 -29.33 0.07 29.80
CA GLY A 600 -28.09 -0.55 29.36
C GLY A 600 -27.22 0.39 28.53
N ASN A 601 -26.19 -0.14 27.86
CA ASN A 601 -25.26 0.62 27.08
C ASN A 601 -25.69 0.82 25.64
N TYR A 602 -25.72 2.07 25.18
CA TYR A 602 -26.13 2.47 23.83
C TYR A 602 -25.11 3.38 23.18
N LEU A 603 -25.02 3.34 21.84
CA LEU A 603 -24.33 4.34 21.01
C LEU A 603 -25.34 5.13 20.18
N ALA A 604 -25.26 6.44 20.20
CA ALA A 604 -26.08 7.34 19.39
C ALA A 604 -25.19 8.07 18.34
N PHE A 605 -25.44 7.82 17.06
CA PHE A 605 -24.65 8.34 15.96
C PHE A 605 -25.35 9.49 15.22
N PHE A 606 -24.61 10.57 14.98
CA PHE A 606 -25.07 11.78 14.30
C PHE A 606 -24.20 12.11 13.10
N SER A 607 -24.72 12.96 12.18
CA SER A 607 -23.99 13.33 10.95
C SER A 607 -22.88 14.37 11.15
N SER A 608 -22.87 15.11 12.25
CA SER A 608 -21.86 16.14 12.56
C SER A 608 -21.76 16.38 14.05
N PHE A 609 -20.65 16.98 14.50
CA PHE A 609 -20.44 17.36 15.91
C PHE A 609 -21.46 18.40 16.38
N ASP A 610 -21.85 19.37 15.55
CA ASP A 610 -22.82 20.40 15.92
C ASP A 610 -24.21 19.80 16.13
N TYR A 611 -24.62 18.87 15.27
CA TYR A 611 -25.90 18.17 15.42
C TYR A 611 -25.89 17.22 16.62
N LEU A 612 -24.78 16.54 16.87
CA LEU A 612 -24.56 15.73 18.07
C LEU A 612 -24.72 16.58 19.33
N GLN A 613 -24.06 17.74 19.39
CA GLN A 613 -24.10 18.60 20.57
C GLN A 613 -25.52 19.13 20.84
N GLN A 614 -26.21 19.62 19.82
CA GLN A 614 -27.59 20.06 19.94
C GLN A 614 -28.52 18.94 20.45
N ALA A 615 -28.38 17.73 19.91
CA ALA A 615 -29.18 16.59 20.35
C ALA A 615 -28.85 16.17 21.79
N LEU A 616 -27.58 16.20 22.20
CA LEU A 616 -27.15 15.92 23.54
C LEU A 616 -27.70 16.93 24.57
N ASP A 617 -27.69 18.20 24.22
CA ASP A 617 -28.20 19.27 25.12
C ASP A 617 -29.71 19.12 25.34
N VAL A 618 -30.49 18.88 24.29
CA VAL A 618 -31.94 18.60 24.37
C VAL A 618 -32.19 17.32 25.16
N PHE A 619 -31.40 16.26 24.93
CA PHE A 619 -31.53 15.01 25.64
C PHE A 619 -31.26 15.15 27.13
N ARG A 620 -30.18 15.83 27.53
CA ARG A 620 -29.85 16.09 28.95
C ARG A 620 -30.92 16.87 29.69
N GLN A 621 -31.53 17.81 28.99
CA GLN A 621 -32.65 18.57 29.54
C GLN A 621 -33.90 17.69 29.78
N ALA A 622 -34.23 16.83 28.81
CA ALA A 622 -35.45 16.02 28.88
C ALA A 622 -35.27 14.76 29.77
N TYR A 623 -34.06 14.23 29.83
CA TYR A 623 -33.73 12.96 30.54
C TYR A 623 -32.49 13.10 31.42
N PRO A 624 -32.46 14.00 32.44
CA PRO A 624 -31.26 14.30 33.24
C PRO A 624 -30.77 13.12 34.07
N TRP A 625 -31.59 12.11 34.25
CA TRP A 625 -31.29 10.90 35.00
C TRP A 625 -30.55 9.83 34.18
N VAL A 626 -30.43 9.99 32.86
CA VAL A 626 -29.72 9.03 31.99
C VAL A 626 -28.24 9.43 31.89
N PRO A 627 -27.31 8.56 32.31
CA PRO A 627 -25.89 8.82 32.11
C PRO A 627 -25.55 8.94 30.63
N CYS A 628 -24.88 10.05 30.25
CA CYS A 628 -24.47 10.23 28.87
C CYS A 628 -23.11 10.93 28.75
N TRP A 629 -22.36 10.56 27.71
CA TRP A 629 -21.05 11.11 27.35
C TRP A 629 -20.94 11.28 25.85
N SER A 630 -20.00 12.11 25.39
CA SER A 630 -19.91 12.44 23.98
C SER A 630 -18.49 12.47 23.44
N GLN A 631 -18.38 12.17 22.16
CA GLN A 631 -17.18 12.37 21.37
C GLN A 631 -16.90 13.86 21.18
N THR A 632 -15.65 14.29 21.35
CA THR A 632 -15.19 15.65 21.03
C THR A 632 -14.45 15.70 19.68
N ARG A 633 -14.29 16.92 19.10
CA ARG A 633 -13.67 17.07 17.75
C ARG A 633 -12.21 16.63 17.68
N ARG A 634 -11.45 16.70 18.79
CA ARG A 634 -9.99 16.47 18.83
C ARG A 634 -9.62 15.53 19.96
N MET A 635 -10.26 14.37 20.02
CA MET A 635 -9.88 13.33 20.97
C MET A 635 -8.53 12.72 20.59
N ASP A 636 -7.61 12.67 21.53
CA ASP A 636 -6.41 11.85 21.45
C ASP A 636 -6.70 10.36 21.69
N GLU A 637 -5.67 9.51 21.67
CA GLU A 637 -5.84 8.06 21.85
C GLU A 637 -6.27 7.70 23.29
N ALA A 638 -5.80 8.45 24.30
CA ALA A 638 -6.17 8.22 25.69
C ALA A 638 -7.64 8.59 25.94
N GLU A 639 -8.10 9.72 25.39
CA GLU A 639 -9.50 10.16 25.46
C GLU A 639 -10.44 9.19 24.74
N ARG A 640 -10.03 8.65 23.59
CA ARG A 640 -10.80 7.60 22.86
C ARG A 640 -10.93 6.35 23.70
N ARG A 641 -9.85 5.93 24.35
CA ARG A 641 -9.87 4.78 25.25
C ARG A 641 -10.80 5.03 26.42
N ALA A 642 -10.70 6.17 27.09
CA ALA A 642 -11.57 6.57 28.19
C ALA A 642 -13.05 6.61 27.79
N PHE A 643 -13.38 7.04 26.56
CA PHE A 643 -14.73 6.98 26.03
C PHE A 643 -15.25 5.53 25.95
N LEU A 644 -14.43 4.59 25.46
CA LEU A 644 -14.80 3.18 25.30
C LEU A 644 -14.83 2.40 26.64
N GLU A 645 -14.03 2.77 27.61
CA GLU A 645 -13.98 2.15 28.93
C GLU A 645 -15.25 2.39 29.74
N ARG A 646 -16.07 3.37 29.39
CA ARG A 646 -17.40 3.59 29.99
C ARG A 646 -18.42 2.50 29.62
N PHE A 647 -18.20 1.79 28.52
CA PHE A 647 -19.04 0.67 28.11
C PHE A 647 -18.62 -0.61 28.86
N VAL A 648 -19.05 -0.75 30.10
CA VAL A 648 -18.79 -1.95 30.92
C VAL A 648 -20.00 -2.91 30.83
N ALA A 649 -19.77 -4.20 31.00
CA ALA A 649 -20.87 -5.19 31.01
C ALA A 649 -21.81 -4.88 32.17
N GLY A 650 -23.13 -4.88 31.91
CA GLY A 650 -24.15 -4.48 32.88
C GLY A 650 -24.17 -2.98 33.20
N GLY A 651 -23.37 -2.16 32.52
CA GLY A 651 -23.40 -0.71 32.64
C GLY A 651 -24.61 -0.09 31.97
N GLU A 652 -24.92 1.16 32.32
CA GLU A 652 -26.07 1.89 31.80
C GLU A 652 -25.65 3.30 31.35
N GLY A 653 -25.98 3.63 30.09
CA GLY A 653 -25.74 4.97 29.56
C GLY A 653 -25.69 5.04 28.03
N ILE A 654 -25.63 6.26 27.51
CA ILE A 654 -25.61 6.54 26.10
C ILE A 654 -24.35 7.32 25.72
N GLY A 655 -23.50 6.71 24.87
CA GLY A 655 -22.38 7.39 24.24
C GLY A 655 -22.80 8.08 22.92
N PHE A 656 -22.58 9.39 22.80
CA PHE A 656 -22.91 10.16 21.61
C PHE A 656 -21.65 10.29 20.73
N ALA A 657 -21.75 9.91 19.44
CA ALA A 657 -20.64 9.89 18.50
C ALA A 657 -21.05 10.38 17.10
N VAL A 658 -20.07 10.74 16.28
CA VAL A 658 -20.31 11.07 14.87
C VAL A 658 -20.15 9.82 14.01
N LEU A 659 -21.12 9.56 13.12
CA LEU A 659 -21.08 8.45 12.20
C LEU A 659 -19.92 8.61 11.19
N GLY A 660 -19.16 7.53 10.96
CA GLY A 660 -17.95 7.57 10.13
C GLY A 660 -16.70 8.11 10.84
N GLY A 661 -16.81 8.48 12.14
CA GLY A 661 -15.68 8.79 13.00
C GLY A 661 -15.06 7.54 13.64
N ALA A 662 -14.15 7.77 14.60
CA ALA A 662 -13.37 6.72 15.28
C ALA A 662 -14.21 5.62 15.96
N PHE A 663 -15.47 5.90 16.27
CA PHE A 663 -16.39 4.99 16.96
C PHE A 663 -17.39 4.28 16.03
N GLY A 664 -17.47 4.69 14.76
CA GLY A 664 -18.29 3.99 13.74
C GLY A 664 -17.65 2.71 13.24
N GLU A 665 -16.30 2.64 13.25
CA GLU A 665 -15.53 1.51 12.74
C GLU A 665 -14.43 1.10 13.74
N GLY A 666 -14.11 -0.21 13.81
CA GLY A 666 -12.94 -0.69 14.53
C GLY A 666 -13.05 -0.78 16.05
N ILE A 667 -14.24 -0.56 16.64
CA ILE A 667 -14.49 -0.81 18.06
C ILE A 667 -15.09 -2.20 18.27
N ASP A 668 -14.77 -2.83 19.42
CA ASP A 668 -15.30 -4.12 19.81
C ASP A 668 -15.88 -4.03 21.22
N LEU A 669 -17.22 -4.12 21.33
CA LEU A 669 -18.00 -4.03 22.55
C LEU A 669 -18.96 -5.23 22.62
N PRO A 670 -18.45 -6.44 22.90
CA PRO A 670 -19.26 -7.66 22.87
C PRO A 670 -20.26 -7.75 24.04
N GLY A 671 -21.37 -8.44 23.81
CA GLY A 671 -22.37 -8.74 24.83
C GLY A 671 -23.04 -7.49 25.41
N GLU A 672 -23.20 -7.46 26.72
CA GLU A 672 -23.85 -6.37 27.44
C GLU A 672 -23.07 -5.04 27.43
N ARG A 673 -21.86 -5.02 26.88
CA ARG A 673 -21.11 -3.77 26.69
C ARG A 673 -21.74 -2.84 25.66
N LEU A 674 -22.56 -3.38 24.73
CA LEU A 674 -23.35 -2.59 23.77
C LEU A 674 -24.61 -3.34 23.38
N ILE A 675 -25.76 -2.94 23.91
CA ILE A 675 -27.05 -3.58 23.65
C ILE A 675 -27.91 -2.87 22.62
N GLY A 676 -27.49 -1.71 22.13
CA GLY A 676 -28.22 -1.03 21.06
C GLY A 676 -27.51 0.19 20.46
N ALA A 677 -28.04 0.62 19.32
CA ALA A 677 -27.56 1.80 18.62
C ALA A 677 -28.71 2.67 18.07
N PHE A 678 -28.52 3.97 18.13
CA PHE A 678 -29.37 4.96 17.48
C PHE A 678 -28.61 5.62 16.34
N ILE A 679 -29.12 5.60 15.12
CA ILE A 679 -28.46 6.15 13.95
C ILE A 679 -29.33 7.27 13.40
N ALA A 680 -29.08 8.49 13.88
CA ALA A 680 -29.81 9.71 13.51
C ALA A 680 -29.21 10.39 12.27
N THR A 681 -29.06 9.61 11.20
CA THR A 681 -28.56 10.08 9.90
C THR A 681 -28.58 8.94 8.87
N LEU A 682 -28.71 9.28 7.59
CA LEU A 682 -28.49 8.33 6.50
C LEU A 682 -26.99 8.13 6.17
N GLY A 683 -26.10 8.79 6.90
CA GLY A 683 -24.66 8.65 6.73
C GLY A 683 -24.05 9.33 5.50
N LEU A 684 -24.86 10.07 4.73
CA LEU A 684 -24.43 10.68 3.47
C LEU A 684 -23.18 11.54 3.65
N PRO A 685 -22.18 11.46 2.75
CA PRO A 685 -21.10 12.42 2.65
C PRO A 685 -21.62 13.87 2.60
N GLN A 686 -20.81 14.82 3.03
CA GLN A 686 -21.18 16.23 3.01
C GLN A 686 -21.37 16.70 1.57
N VAL A 687 -22.45 17.44 1.32
CA VAL A 687 -22.63 18.15 0.05
C VAL A 687 -21.66 19.33 0.01
N ASN A 688 -20.70 19.26 -0.89
CA ASN A 688 -19.71 20.28 -1.15
C ASN A 688 -19.32 20.29 -2.64
N PRO A 689 -18.65 21.34 -3.14
CA PRO A 689 -18.31 21.45 -4.55
C PRO A 689 -17.54 20.23 -5.11
N VAL A 690 -16.61 19.66 -4.33
CA VAL A 690 -15.83 18.49 -4.74
C VAL A 690 -16.73 17.27 -4.94
N ASN A 691 -17.59 16.97 -3.96
CA ASN A 691 -18.49 15.82 -4.05
C ASN A 691 -19.53 15.99 -5.17
N GLU A 692 -19.94 17.23 -5.49
CA GLU A 692 -20.80 17.47 -6.64
C GLU A 692 -20.09 17.23 -7.97
N GLN A 693 -18.80 17.56 -8.09
CA GLN A 693 -18.01 17.19 -9.28
C GLN A 693 -17.85 15.67 -9.40
N ILE A 694 -17.60 14.99 -8.27
CA ILE A 694 -17.56 13.52 -8.24
C ILE A 694 -18.91 12.95 -8.68
N ARG A 695 -20.03 13.49 -8.18
CA ARG A 695 -21.38 13.07 -8.56
C ARG A 695 -21.63 13.21 -10.06
N LEU A 696 -21.24 14.34 -10.65
CA LEU A 696 -21.37 14.57 -12.10
C LEU A 696 -20.53 13.55 -12.88
N ARG A 697 -19.31 13.26 -12.43
CA ARG A 697 -18.45 12.29 -13.08
C ARG A 697 -19.00 10.84 -12.95
N MET A 698 -19.52 10.47 -11.78
CA MET A 698 -20.20 9.17 -11.59
C MET A 698 -21.46 9.05 -12.44
N GLN A 699 -22.22 10.16 -12.61
CA GLN A 699 -23.38 10.19 -13.48
C GLN A 699 -22.98 9.95 -14.96
N SER A 700 -21.89 10.55 -15.40
CA SER A 700 -21.38 10.37 -16.78
C SER A 700 -20.87 8.97 -17.04
N LEU A 701 -20.14 8.37 -16.09
CA LEU A 701 -19.48 7.08 -16.29
C LEU A 701 -20.40 5.88 -16.02
N PHE A 702 -21.28 5.97 -15.01
CA PHE A 702 -22.05 4.83 -14.51
C PHE A 702 -23.57 5.05 -14.54
N GLY A 703 -24.04 6.24 -14.93
CA GLY A 703 -25.47 6.56 -15.03
C GLY A 703 -26.19 6.82 -13.70
N ASP A 704 -25.51 6.67 -12.55
CA ASP A 704 -26.10 6.82 -11.21
C ASP A 704 -25.20 7.63 -10.26
N GLY A 705 -25.06 8.92 -10.53
CA GLY A 705 -24.15 9.80 -9.80
C GLY A 705 -24.49 9.96 -8.31
N TYR A 706 -25.77 10.05 -7.96
CA TYR A 706 -26.18 10.24 -6.56
C TYR A 706 -25.89 9.02 -5.69
N ASP A 707 -26.21 7.85 -6.17
CA ASP A 707 -26.03 6.62 -5.41
C ASP A 707 -24.54 6.31 -5.19
N TYR A 708 -23.70 6.45 -6.24
CA TYR A 708 -22.25 6.21 -6.16
C TYR A 708 -21.51 7.21 -5.25
N THR A 709 -22.00 8.46 -5.20
CA THR A 709 -21.30 9.50 -4.41
C THR A 709 -21.84 9.62 -2.99
N TYR A 710 -23.13 9.43 -2.80
CA TYR A 710 -23.78 9.72 -1.53
C TYR A 710 -24.43 8.51 -0.87
N LEU A 711 -25.30 7.79 -1.58
CA LEU A 711 -26.16 6.77 -0.96
C LEU A 711 -25.37 5.54 -0.53
N TYR A 712 -24.61 4.94 -1.44
CA TYR A 712 -23.85 3.70 -1.13
C TYR A 712 -22.79 3.92 -0.05
N PRO A 713 -21.93 4.95 -0.12
CA PRO A 713 -20.98 5.24 0.96
C PRO A 713 -21.66 5.60 2.29
N GLY A 714 -22.83 6.24 2.23
CA GLY A 714 -23.60 6.57 3.43
C GLY A 714 -24.15 5.35 4.14
N LEU A 715 -24.87 4.51 3.40
CA LEU A 715 -25.48 3.29 3.94
C LEU A 715 -24.44 2.29 4.44
N GLN A 716 -23.30 2.19 3.80
CA GLN A 716 -22.19 1.38 4.27
C GLN A 716 -21.82 1.73 5.72
N LYS A 717 -21.67 3.02 6.04
CA LYS A 717 -21.37 3.49 7.40
C LYS A 717 -22.48 3.16 8.39
N VAL A 718 -23.74 3.27 7.96
CA VAL A 718 -24.92 2.90 8.77
C VAL A 718 -24.89 1.42 9.12
N VAL A 719 -24.69 0.55 8.12
CA VAL A 719 -24.63 -0.91 8.31
C VAL A 719 -23.45 -1.30 9.21
N GLN A 720 -22.31 -0.66 9.04
CA GLN A 720 -21.14 -0.89 9.89
C GLN A 720 -21.37 -0.50 11.35
N ALA A 721 -22.01 0.66 11.59
CA ALA A 721 -22.34 1.11 12.94
C ALA A 721 -23.37 0.23 13.61
N ALA A 722 -24.43 -0.16 12.91
CA ALA A 722 -25.44 -1.09 13.40
C ALA A 722 -24.87 -2.49 13.68
N GLY A 723 -23.95 -2.96 12.85
CA GLY A 723 -23.25 -4.25 13.00
C GLY A 723 -22.35 -4.35 14.23
N ARG A 724 -22.23 -3.29 15.04
CA ARG A 724 -21.53 -3.31 16.35
C ARG A 724 -22.37 -3.94 17.45
N VAL A 725 -23.67 -3.94 17.31
CA VAL A 725 -24.62 -4.38 18.34
C VAL A 725 -24.63 -5.91 18.51
N ILE A 726 -24.46 -6.67 17.42
CA ILE A 726 -24.43 -8.13 17.45
C ILE A 726 -23.04 -8.65 17.06
N ARG A 727 -22.37 -9.36 17.98
CA ARG A 727 -21.01 -9.89 17.81
C ARG A 727 -20.93 -11.40 18.01
N SER A 728 -21.82 -11.94 18.83
CA SER A 728 -21.87 -13.36 19.17
C SER A 728 -23.30 -13.92 18.99
N ARG A 729 -23.43 -15.25 19.02
CA ARG A 729 -24.73 -15.93 18.94
C ARG A 729 -25.63 -15.71 20.17
N SER A 730 -25.03 -15.26 21.27
CA SER A 730 -25.77 -14.96 22.51
C SER A 730 -26.26 -13.51 22.59
N ASP A 731 -25.72 -12.60 21.75
CA ASP A 731 -26.07 -11.19 21.81
C ASP A 731 -27.52 -10.96 21.38
N ARG A 732 -28.16 -10.01 22.04
CA ARG A 732 -29.50 -9.51 21.73
C ARG A 732 -29.45 -7.99 21.77
N GLY A 733 -29.94 -7.33 20.71
CA GLY A 733 -29.87 -5.88 20.65
C GLY A 733 -30.95 -5.21 19.87
N VAL A 734 -30.95 -3.88 19.90
CA VAL A 734 -31.90 -3.02 19.17
C VAL A 734 -31.17 -1.93 18.41
N VAL A 735 -31.63 -1.65 17.21
CA VAL A 735 -31.13 -0.53 16.38
C VAL A 735 -32.30 0.36 15.97
N HIS A 736 -32.18 1.65 16.22
CA HIS A 736 -33.12 2.65 15.71
C HIS A 736 -32.49 3.39 14.53
N LEU A 737 -33.04 3.20 13.33
CA LEU A 737 -32.70 3.96 12.12
C LEU A 737 -33.60 5.20 12.07
N ILE A 738 -33.04 6.34 12.45
CA ILE A 738 -33.80 7.57 12.69
C ILE A 738 -33.65 8.50 11.49
N ASP A 739 -34.42 8.26 10.44
CA ASP A 739 -34.62 9.13 9.28
C ASP A 739 -35.74 8.56 8.40
N ASP A 740 -36.61 9.43 7.85
CA ASP A 740 -37.71 9.08 6.97
C ASP A 740 -37.26 8.32 5.70
N ARG A 741 -36.07 8.60 5.22
CA ARG A 741 -35.48 7.99 4.01
C ARG A 741 -35.20 6.49 4.17
N PHE A 742 -35.02 5.96 5.39
CA PHE A 742 -34.88 4.52 5.60
C PHE A 742 -36.14 3.73 5.22
N ALA A 743 -37.31 4.39 5.16
CA ALA A 743 -38.55 3.78 4.73
C ALA A 743 -38.68 3.63 3.19
N GLN A 744 -37.83 4.30 2.41
CA GLN A 744 -37.84 4.23 0.95
C GLN A 744 -37.47 2.82 0.47
N ALA A 745 -38.19 2.29 -0.51
CA ALA A 745 -37.97 0.93 -1.01
C ALA A 745 -36.54 0.69 -1.54
N LYS A 746 -35.93 1.69 -2.18
CA LYS A 746 -34.55 1.66 -2.65
C LYS A 746 -33.56 1.49 -1.49
N VAL A 747 -33.73 2.27 -0.44
CA VAL A 747 -32.84 2.23 0.75
C VAL A 747 -33.00 0.91 1.51
N ARG A 748 -34.25 0.43 1.69
CA ARG A 748 -34.54 -0.83 2.38
C ARG A 748 -33.89 -2.04 1.72
N ARG A 749 -33.81 -2.06 0.37
CA ARG A 749 -33.17 -3.16 -0.39
C ARG A 749 -31.65 -3.22 -0.19
N LEU A 750 -31.04 -2.12 0.24
CA LEU A 750 -29.59 -2.02 0.49
C LEU A 750 -29.20 -2.37 1.93
N LEU A 751 -30.18 -2.55 2.83
CA LEU A 751 -29.95 -3.00 4.19
C LEU A 751 -29.77 -4.55 4.22
N PRO A 752 -29.03 -5.08 5.22
CA PRO A 752 -28.81 -6.52 5.32
C PRO A 752 -30.12 -7.32 5.36
N GLY A 753 -30.24 -8.35 4.52
CA GLY A 753 -31.45 -9.14 4.37
C GLY A 753 -31.90 -9.91 5.63
N TRP A 754 -30.98 -10.17 6.56
CA TRP A 754 -31.29 -10.83 7.82
C TRP A 754 -31.89 -9.91 8.90
N TRP A 755 -31.90 -8.58 8.67
CA TRP A 755 -32.53 -7.63 9.59
C TRP A 755 -34.05 -7.70 9.51
N GLN A 756 -34.68 -7.87 10.66
CA GLN A 756 -36.14 -7.74 10.78
C GLN A 756 -36.52 -6.26 10.94
N LEU A 757 -36.88 -5.61 9.83
CA LEU A 757 -37.26 -4.18 9.80
C LEU A 757 -38.69 -4.00 10.31
N ARG A 758 -38.87 -3.22 11.39
CA ARG A 758 -40.14 -2.86 12.01
C ARG A 758 -40.51 -1.40 11.80
#